data_2bd361ab6f5ad6d538fd8be9e186307d
#
_entry.id   2bd361ab6f5ad6d538fd8be9e186307d
#
_cell.length_a   1.000
_cell.length_b   1.000
_cell.length_c   1.000
_cell.angle_alpha   90.00
_cell.angle_beta   90.00
_cell.angle_gamma   90.00
#
_symmetry.space_group_name_H-M   'P 1'
#
loop_
_entity.id
_entity.type
_entity.pdbx_description
1 polymer ?
#
loop_
_entity_poly.entity_id
_entity_poly.type
_entity_poly.pdbx_seq_one_letter_code
_entity_poly.pdbx_strand_id
1 'polypeptide(L)'
;MKNPFSRRTFIASAAATMIPPAIAGARQGTAGLLSMLSGAPQPPTSQHENWKDAGVIDLSSSPFAKLKTVPVRAVTIQDGFWSQRRKTNLNSSIPGMHDQLLSHGRMDNFLRLTGKSTAPQKGPVYSDSDIYKWAEAVGFALQTADQPQLRETTSAMIRDVVATQEPSGYLNTYYVDDRKPLRMQYDTQTTGHELYCIGHMLQGAIALYRANGDRTLLDAAIRFVDGFLLPNYGPGPNQKGIVAGHPEIEMALVELYRTTGNKKYLELAGYILHGDARIPLRPQQIVYMYCGIPFTSRTKLEGHAVRSMYACCGATDYYLETGDKEYWKTLSALWDDLTQHQLYVTGGVGARETGEAFGDPYELPNARAYGESCAAIGMMMWNWRMLAASGEARFTDVIERALYNGINSGMSLDGNTYCYRNPLAFDPAGDSSDRHDPEGRIRNPWYDTTCCPPNLERTFASLPGYFYSTSAEGVYVHLYDNSEMNWHLHDGNGLKILQKTNYPWKGQVKLTVSPATPAEFALYLRIPGWSAKNSVKVNGAPISGARTGEYLTVRRKWSANDIVEMDFDMTTHLLKANPAVSEDRGRVAFQRGPIVFCMEQPDQLDRAGAGNLSGYVAHLGEDTKANFDANLLNGVMTLEHPGTIRRTAAHPGLYFPASEAVEAKEIPTTLKLIPYYAWANRGPAAMQVWIPYLQV
;
A
#
# COMPACT_ATOMS: atom_id res chain seq x y z
N MET A 1 14.33 -12.12 -33.37
CA MET A 1 15.04 -10.87 -33.72
C MET A 1 15.06 -10.00 -32.47
N LYS A 2 16.23 -9.66 -31.99
CA LYS A 2 16.42 -8.95 -30.70
C LYS A 2 15.92 -7.50 -30.80
N ASN A 3 15.03 -7.10 -29.91
CA ASN A 3 14.52 -5.75 -29.81
C ASN A 3 15.47 -4.91 -28.93
N PRO A 4 16.06 -3.80 -29.40
CA PRO A 4 17.10 -3.07 -28.69
C PRO A 4 16.56 -1.81 -27.97
N PHE A 5 15.46 -1.88 -27.23
CA PHE A 5 15.03 -0.74 -26.41
C PHE A 5 15.31 -0.98 -24.94
N SER A 6 16.56 -0.71 -24.55
CA SER A 6 16.91 -0.60 -23.14
C SER A 6 16.50 0.77 -22.58
N ARG A 7 16.20 0.84 -21.30
CA ARG A 7 15.85 2.07 -20.53
C ARG A 7 16.82 3.26 -20.74
N ARG A 8 17.97 3.05 -21.37
CA ARG A 8 18.98 4.11 -21.65
C ARG A 8 18.59 5.09 -22.75
N THR A 9 17.66 4.76 -23.63
CA THR A 9 17.36 5.57 -24.82
C THR A 9 16.32 6.67 -24.58
N PHE A 10 15.57 6.65 -23.47
CA PHE A 10 14.49 7.60 -23.24
C PHE A 10 14.92 8.98 -22.67
N ILE A 11 16.18 9.12 -22.25
CA ILE A 11 16.69 10.38 -21.67
C ILE A 11 17.25 11.36 -22.70
N ALA A 12 17.37 10.97 -23.97
CA ALA A 12 18.13 11.72 -24.97
C ALA A 12 17.30 12.62 -25.93
N SER A 13 15.98 12.70 -25.82
CA SER A 13 15.14 13.36 -26.86
C SER A 13 14.28 14.53 -26.39
N ALA A 14 14.69 15.30 -25.40
CA ALA A 14 14.00 16.56 -25.09
C ALA A 14 15.00 17.67 -24.73
N ALA A 15 15.79 18.10 -25.71
CA ALA A 15 16.58 19.30 -25.61
C ALA A 15 16.21 20.25 -26.77
N ALA A 16 15.29 21.16 -26.51
CA ALA A 16 15.19 22.41 -27.28
C ALA A 16 14.51 23.49 -26.43
N THR A 17 15.33 24.46 -26.06
CA THR A 17 15.06 25.89 -25.83
C THR A 17 13.95 26.32 -24.88
N MET A 18 14.36 26.88 -23.73
CA MET A 18 14.06 28.27 -23.35
C MET A 18 14.82 28.66 -22.07
N ILE A 19 15.56 29.78 -22.12
CA ILE A 19 16.22 30.42 -20.98
C ILE A 19 15.25 31.45 -20.41
N PRO A 20 15.06 31.55 -19.13
CA PRO A 20 14.76 32.80 -18.46
C PRO A 20 15.72 33.12 -17.29
N PRO A 21 15.69 34.31 -16.72
CA PRO A 21 16.84 35.00 -16.17
C PRO A 21 17.16 34.62 -14.71
N ALA A 22 18.41 34.94 -14.36
CA ALA A 22 19.00 34.81 -13.04
C ALA A 22 18.21 35.55 -11.95
N ILE A 23 17.94 34.85 -10.86
CA ILE A 23 17.66 35.46 -9.55
C ILE A 23 18.82 35.11 -8.62
N ALA A 24 19.55 36.16 -8.27
CA ALA A 24 20.59 36.14 -7.25
C ALA A 24 19.95 36.20 -5.85
N GLY A 25 20.52 35.45 -4.93
CA GLY A 25 20.45 35.78 -3.51
C GLY A 25 19.77 34.77 -2.61
N ALA A 26 20.56 33.97 -1.92
CA ALA A 26 20.63 33.92 -0.45
C ALA A 26 21.50 32.73 -0.01
N ARG A 27 22.75 32.97 0.26
CA ARG A 27 23.55 32.13 1.14
C ARG A 27 23.10 32.44 2.56
N GLN A 28 22.39 31.51 3.21
CA GLN A 28 22.33 31.45 4.67
C GLN A 28 22.46 29.97 5.12
N GLY A 29 23.38 29.77 5.91
CA GLY A 29 24.11 28.76 6.58
C GLY A 29 23.33 27.53 7.09
N THR A 30 23.93 26.40 6.78
CA THR A 30 23.67 25.07 7.34
C THR A 30 24.00 24.94 8.84
N ALA A 31 24.35 26.02 9.54
CA ALA A 31 24.70 25.99 10.96
C ALA A 31 23.49 26.00 11.93
N GLY A 32 22.27 26.21 11.42
CA GLY A 32 21.08 26.36 12.26
C GLY A 32 20.37 25.06 12.67
N LEU A 33 20.60 23.95 11.98
CA LEU A 33 19.87 22.69 12.27
C LEU A 33 20.38 21.93 13.50
N LEU A 34 21.61 22.13 13.91
CA LEU A 34 22.20 21.41 15.06
C LEU A 34 21.83 22.01 16.43
N SER A 35 21.30 23.23 16.49
CA SER A 35 21.02 23.87 17.79
C SER A 35 19.57 23.71 18.32
N MET A 36 18.65 23.19 17.50
CA MET A 36 17.25 23.02 17.91
C MET A 36 16.91 21.67 18.58
N LEU A 37 17.87 20.73 18.63
CA LEU A 37 17.63 19.40 19.23
C LEU A 37 18.00 19.32 20.73
N SER A 38 18.38 20.42 21.37
CA SER A 38 18.85 20.41 22.77
C SER A 38 17.74 20.45 23.84
N GLY A 39 16.49 20.36 23.47
CA GLY A 39 15.35 20.52 24.42
C GLY A 39 14.37 19.33 24.49
N ALA A 40 14.57 18.23 23.78
CA ALA A 40 13.71 17.05 23.89
C ALA A 40 14.08 16.23 25.15
N PRO A 41 13.09 15.71 25.92
CA PRO A 41 13.39 14.83 27.04
C PRO A 41 14.14 13.60 26.51
N GLN A 42 15.28 13.28 27.14
CA GLN A 42 16.01 12.06 26.83
C GLN A 42 15.09 10.86 27.11
N PRO A 43 14.91 9.93 26.16
CA PRO A 43 14.23 8.70 26.47
C PRO A 43 14.99 7.91 27.53
N PRO A 44 14.30 7.18 28.39
CA PRO A 44 14.95 6.37 29.41
C PRO A 44 15.87 5.34 28.76
N THR A 45 17.07 5.19 29.29
CA THR A 45 18.12 4.28 28.84
C THR A 45 17.86 2.80 29.21
N SER A 46 16.61 2.35 29.19
CA SER A 46 16.28 0.93 29.22
C SER A 46 16.09 0.46 27.78
N GLN A 47 17.05 -0.29 27.26
CA GLN A 47 16.89 -1.03 26.02
C GLN A 47 15.61 -1.87 26.14
N HIS A 48 14.56 -1.48 25.44
CA HIS A 48 13.35 -2.29 25.34
C HIS A 48 13.68 -3.51 24.46
N GLU A 49 14.07 -4.61 25.08
CA GLU A 49 14.10 -5.94 24.46
C GLU A 49 12.67 -6.47 24.16
N ASN A 50 11.66 -5.61 24.19
CA ASN A 50 10.28 -6.04 24.06
C ASN A 50 9.82 -6.07 22.61
N TRP A 51 10.62 -6.80 21.77
CA TRP A 51 10.30 -6.98 20.35
C TRP A 51 8.89 -7.56 20.12
N LYS A 52 8.27 -8.20 21.13
CA LYS A 52 6.93 -8.78 21.07
C LYS A 52 5.83 -7.72 21.05
N ASP A 53 6.09 -6.53 21.57
CA ASP A 53 5.09 -5.49 21.81
C ASP A 53 5.03 -4.45 20.68
N ALA A 54 5.91 -4.55 19.70
CA ALA A 54 5.89 -3.67 18.54
C ALA A 54 4.80 -4.05 17.53
N GLY A 55 4.09 -3.05 16.99
CA GLY A 55 3.10 -3.22 15.94
C GLY A 55 3.74 -3.33 14.55
N VAL A 56 2.96 -3.01 13.49
CA VAL A 56 3.47 -2.95 12.10
C VAL A 56 4.63 -1.95 12.01
N ILE A 57 4.50 -0.83 12.69
CA ILE A 57 5.58 0.12 13.01
C ILE A 57 5.61 0.30 14.53
N ASP A 58 6.77 0.57 15.11
CA ASP A 58 6.89 0.78 16.56
C ASP A 58 6.69 2.24 16.92
N LEU A 59 5.50 2.57 17.39
CA LEU A 59 5.15 3.91 17.86
C LEU A 59 5.14 4.04 19.40
N SER A 60 5.57 3.02 20.12
CA SER A 60 5.50 2.98 21.59
C SER A 60 6.15 4.21 22.25
N SER A 61 7.31 4.63 21.73
CA SER A 61 8.10 5.75 22.22
C SER A 61 8.03 7.00 21.33
N SER A 62 7.29 6.99 20.22
CA SER A 62 7.19 8.13 19.30
C SER A 62 6.46 9.31 19.95
N PRO A 63 7.13 10.46 20.17
CA PRO A 63 6.59 11.52 21.02
C PRO A 63 5.42 12.29 20.39
N PHE A 64 5.33 12.30 19.05
CA PHE A 64 4.30 13.01 18.31
C PHE A 64 3.24 12.07 17.71
N ALA A 65 3.28 10.79 18.04
CA ALA A 65 2.22 9.84 17.71
C ALA A 65 1.08 9.96 18.73
N LYS A 66 -0.09 10.40 18.28
CA LYS A 66 -1.33 10.40 19.07
C LYS A 66 -1.81 8.98 19.35
N LEU A 67 -1.68 8.09 18.37
CA LEU A 67 -2.05 6.68 18.50
C LEU A 67 -0.81 5.81 18.58
N LYS A 68 -0.86 4.81 19.44
CA LYS A 68 0.14 3.75 19.55
C LYS A 68 -0.36 2.48 18.90
N THR A 69 0.47 1.82 18.12
CA THR A 69 0.12 0.59 17.40
C THR A 69 -0.03 -0.58 18.37
N VAL A 70 -1.02 -1.43 18.10
CA VAL A 70 -1.18 -2.73 18.78
C VAL A 70 -0.33 -3.76 18.05
N PRO A 71 0.40 -4.65 18.75
CA PRO A 71 1.20 -5.70 18.12
C PRO A 71 0.37 -6.58 17.21
N VAL A 72 0.96 -6.99 16.07
CA VAL A 72 0.30 -7.89 15.11
C VAL A 72 -0.16 -9.18 15.79
N ARG A 73 0.67 -9.73 16.70
CA ARG A 73 0.36 -10.94 17.47
C ARG A 73 -0.76 -10.81 18.50
N ALA A 74 -1.05 -9.57 18.92
CA ALA A 74 -2.10 -9.31 19.89
C ALA A 74 -3.51 -9.37 19.27
N VAL A 75 -3.60 -9.47 17.93
CA VAL A 75 -4.86 -9.49 17.18
C VAL A 75 -4.97 -10.77 16.38
N THR A 76 -5.98 -11.58 16.69
CA THR A 76 -6.33 -12.78 15.91
C THR A 76 -7.54 -12.50 15.04
N ILE A 77 -7.38 -12.59 13.72
CA ILE A 77 -8.51 -12.57 12.78
C ILE A 77 -9.10 -13.97 12.75
N GLN A 78 -10.37 -14.07 13.17
CA GLN A 78 -11.14 -15.33 13.22
C GLN A 78 -11.83 -15.58 11.86
N ASP A 79 -12.66 -16.62 11.74
CA ASP A 79 -13.36 -16.93 10.50
C ASP A 79 -14.25 -15.77 10.05
N GLY A 80 -13.92 -15.23 8.87
CA GLY A 80 -14.52 -14.05 8.26
C GLY A 80 -13.88 -13.74 6.91
N PHE A 81 -14.12 -12.55 6.40
CA PHE A 81 -13.65 -12.14 5.08
C PHE A 81 -12.12 -12.17 4.97
N TRP A 82 -11.44 -11.55 5.91
CA TRP A 82 -9.97 -11.48 5.87
C TRP A 82 -9.26 -12.76 6.28
N SER A 83 -9.92 -13.61 7.07
CA SER A 83 -9.37 -14.92 7.43
C SER A 83 -9.06 -15.78 6.20
N GLN A 84 -9.98 -15.81 5.22
CA GLN A 84 -9.78 -16.56 3.99
C GLN A 84 -8.56 -16.04 3.21
N ARG A 85 -8.46 -14.71 3.02
CA ARG A 85 -7.34 -14.09 2.31
C ARG A 85 -6.00 -14.34 3.01
N ARG A 86 -5.98 -14.26 4.34
CA ARG A 86 -4.78 -14.55 5.14
C ARG A 86 -4.37 -16.02 5.10
N LYS A 87 -5.34 -16.94 5.15
CA LYS A 87 -5.08 -18.38 4.98
C LYS A 87 -4.50 -18.67 3.58
N THR A 88 -5.05 -18.08 2.54
CA THR A 88 -4.51 -18.16 1.18
C THR A 88 -3.08 -17.61 1.10
N ASN A 89 -2.82 -16.44 1.69
CA ASN A 89 -1.49 -15.85 1.72
C ASN A 89 -0.46 -16.76 2.43
N LEU A 90 -0.82 -17.29 3.59
CA LEU A 90 0.06 -18.15 4.39
C LEU A 90 0.34 -19.51 3.74
N ASN A 91 -0.70 -20.12 3.11
CA ASN A 91 -0.64 -21.51 2.68
C ASN A 91 -0.33 -21.68 1.17
N SER A 92 -0.50 -20.61 0.38
CA SER A 92 -0.28 -20.63 -1.08
C SER A 92 0.72 -19.59 -1.51
N SER A 93 0.47 -18.28 -1.21
CA SER A 93 1.25 -17.19 -1.78
C SER A 93 2.69 -17.15 -1.25
N ILE A 94 2.90 -17.14 0.06
CA ILE A 94 4.24 -17.11 0.67
C ILE A 94 5.07 -18.33 0.28
N PRO A 95 4.56 -19.60 0.34
CA PRO A 95 5.29 -20.75 -0.15
C PRO A 95 5.53 -20.72 -1.68
N GLY A 96 4.52 -20.35 -2.45
CA GLY A 96 4.64 -20.23 -3.90
C GLY A 96 5.70 -19.20 -4.33
N MET A 97 5.76 -18.05 -3.65
CA MET A 97 6.79 -17.03 -3.90
C MET A 97 8.18 -17.52 -3.55
N HIS A 98 8.35 -18.28 -2.46
CA HIS A 98 9.62 -18.95 -2.16
C HIS A 98 10.12 -19.76 -3.36
N ASP A 99 9.25 -20.59 -3.94
CA ASP A 99 9.62 -21.42 -5.09
C ASP A 99 9.93 -20.59 -6.34
N GLN A 100 9.19 -19.50 -6.56
CA GLN A 100 9.47 -18.55 -7.63
C GLN A 100 10.85 -17.86 -7.44
N LEU A 101 11.18 -17.43 -6.24
CA LEU A 101 12.46 -16.81 -5.91
C LEU A 101 13.64 -17.76 -6.18
N LEU A 102 13.50 -19.05 -5.85
CA LEU A 102 14.50 -20.08 -6.12
C LEU A 102 14.62 -20.34 -7.63
N SER A 103 13.51 -20.61 -8.31
CA SER A 103 13.50 -20.98 -9.74
C SER A 103 14.00 -19.85 -10.64
N HIS A 104 13.78 -18.59 -10.25
CA HIS A 104 14.28 -17.42 -10.98
C HIS A 104 15.67 -16.95 -10.51
N GLY A 105 16.37 -17.74 -9.68
CA GLY A 105 17.75 -17.54 -9.30
C GLY A 105 18.01 -16.37 -8.36
N ARG A 106 16.99 -15.92 -7.61
CA ARG A 106 17.19 -14.84 -6.63
C ARG A 106 18.10 -15.27 -5.48
N MET A 107 17.97 -16.51 -5.00
CA MET A 107 18.91 -17.08 -4.02
C MET A 107 20.26 -17.42 -4.63
N ASP A 108 20.34 -17.86 -5.87
CA ASP A 108 21.62 -18.11 -6.56
C ASP A 108 22.51 -16.86 -6.58
N ASN A 109 21.92 -15.66 -6.64
CA ASN A 109 22.67 -14.41 -6.61
C ASN A 109 23.49 -14.27 -5.31
N PHE A 110 23.00 -14.77 -4.19
CA PHE A 110 23.73 -14.82 -2.91
C PHE A 110 24.68 -16.03 -2.86
N LEU A 111 24.17 -17.22 -3.19
CA LEU A 111 24.93 -18.47 -3.08
C LEU A 111 26.21 -18.48 -3.91
N ARG A 112 26.23 -17.83 -5.09
CA ARG A 112 27.44 -17.70 -5.92
C ARG A 112 28.56 -16.93 -5.25
N LEU A 113 28.24 -15.95 -4.38
CA LEU A 113 29.24 -15.15 -3.69
C LEU A 113 29.97 -15.92 -2.57
N THR A 114 29.37 -17.03 -2.13
CA THR A 114 29.95 -17.95 -1.14
C THR A 114 30.46 -19.25 -1.75
N GLY A 115 30.41 -19.37 -3.09
CA GLY A 115 30.84 -20.57 -3.81
C GLY A 115 29.88 -21.75 -3.72
N LYS A 116 28.66 -21.56 -3.19
CA LYS A 116 27.62 -22.60 -3.10
C LYS A 116 26.82 -22.78 -4.41
N SER A 117 26.93 -21.83 -5.34
CA SER A 117 26.33 -21.89 -6.67
C SER A 117 27.32 -21.38 -7.72
N THR A 118 27.26 -21.94 -8.94
CA THR A 118 28.01 -21.44 -10.11
C THR A 118 27.11 -20.71 -11.10
N ALA A 119 25.82 -20.50 -10.75
CA ALA A 119 24.87 -19.81 -11.59
C ALA A 119 25.28 -18.35 -11.83
N PRO A 120 25.07 -17.80 -13.04
CA PRO A 120 25.28 -16.39 -13.30
C PRO A 120 24.28 -15.54 -12.52
N GLN A 121 24.63 -14.26 -12.26
CA GLN A 121 23.70 -13.30 -11.69
C GLN A 121 22.46 -13.16 -12.57
N LYS A 122 21.27 -13.20 -11.96
CA LYS A 122 19.96 -13.09 -12.62
C LYS A 122 19.14 -11.93 -12.04
N GLY A 123 18.33 -11.35 -12.91
CA GLY A 123 17.39 -10.29 -12.55
C GLY A 123 17.99 -8.89 -12.55
N PRO A 124 17.15 -7.87 -12.31
CA PRO A 124 17.53 -6.46 -12.32
C PRO A 124 18.36 -6.07 -11.10
N VAL A 125 18.85 -4.82 -11.09
CA VAL A 125 19.73 -4.28 -10.04
C VAL A 125 19.10 -4.28 -8.63
N TYR A 126 17.78 -4.39 -8.54
CA TYR A 126 17.01 -4.40 -7.29
C TYR A 126 16.56 -5.81 -6.85
N SER A 127 17.05 -6.86 -7.48
CA SER A 127 16.63 -8.26 -7.23
C SER A 127 16.79 -8.71 -5.77
N ASP A 128 17.76 -8.17 -5.04
CA ASP A 128 17.97 -8.51 -3.63
C ASP A 128 16.76 -8.17 -2.77
N SER A 129 16.03 -7.09 -3.13
CA SER A 129 14.83 -6.66 -2.40
C SER A 129 13.68 -7.69 -2.48
N ASP A 130 13.65 -8.57 -3.46
CA ASP A 130 12.63 -9.61 -3.59
C ASP A 130 12.70 -10.59 -2.41
N ILE A 131 13.92 -10.99 -2.03
CA ILE A 131 14.19 -11.84 -0.86
C ILE A 131 13.81 -11.11 0.43
N TYR A 132 14.17 -9.84 0.56
CA TYR A 132 13.93 -9.08 1.80
C TYR A 132 12.45 -8.79 2.05
N LYS A 133 11.67 -8.50 1.00
CA LYS A 133 10.21 -8.33 1.12
C LYS A 133 9.51 -9.65 1.46
N TRP A 134 9.95 -10.75 0.85
CA TRP A 134 9.44 -12.07 1.20
C TRP A 134 9.77 -12.41 2.67
N ALA A 135 10.98 -12.12 3.13
CA ALA A 135 11.37 -12.30 4.53
C ALA A 135 10.52 -11.45 5.50
N GLU A 136 10.13 -10.23 5.08
CA GLU A 136 9.22 -9.38 5.84
C GLU A 136 7.82 -10.01 5.93
N ALA A 137 7.29 -10.54 4.82
CA ALA A 137 6.01 -11.26 4.81
C ALA A 137 6.03 -12.47 5.76
N VAL A 138 7.11 -13.26 5.72
CA VAL A 138 7.31 -14.37 6.66
C VAL A 138 7.41 -13.87 8.10
N GLY A 139 8.15 -12.80 8.37
CA GLY A 139 8.27 -12.21 9.69
C GLY A 139 6.91 -11.83 10.29
N PHE A 140 6.02 -11.21 9.51
CA PHE A 140 4.65 -10.91 9.97
C PHE A 140 3.79 -12.16 10.11
N ALA A 141 3.90 -13.14 9.20
CA ALA A 141 3.13 -14.39 9.26
C ALA A 141 3.47 -15.17 10.53
N LEU A 142 4.74 -15.29 10.89
CA LEU A 142 5.21 -15.99 12.08
C LEU A 142 4.82 -15.32 13.41
N GLN A 143 4.39 -14.06 13.39
CA GLN A 143 3.83 -13.41 14.58
C GLN A 143 2.44 -13.90 14.94
N THR A 144 1.70 -14.47 13.99
CA THR A 144 0.30 -14.87 14.17
C THR A 144 0.03 -16.36 13.95
N ALA A 145 1.00 -17.09 13.41
CA ALA A 145 0.86 -18.53 13.13
C ALA A 145 2.17 -19.25 13.46
N ASP A 146 2.06 -20.36 14.16
CA ASP A 146 3.22 -21.26 14.37
C ASP A 146 3.43 -22.09 13.10
N GLN A 147 4.53 -21.82 12.41
CA GLN A 147 4.92 -22.45 11.13
C GLN A 147 6.40 -22.89 11.21
N PRO A 148 6.71 -24.02 11.90
CA PRO A 148 8.10 -24.44 12.13
C PRO A 148 8.89 -24.64 10.85
N GLN A 149 8.28 -25.23 9.81
CA GLN A 149 8.94 -25.47 8.51
C GLN A 149 9.28 -24.15 7.82
N LEU A 150 8.34 -23.19 7.79
CA LEU A 150 8.58 -21.87 7.18
C LEU A 150 9.68 -21.11 7.93
N ARG A 151 9.69 -21.23 9.27
CA ARG A 151 10.75 -20.62 10.11
C ARG A 151 12.11 -21.20 9.79
N GLU A 152 12.24 -22.52 9.71
CA GLU A 152 13.49 -23.22 9.42
C GLU A 152 14.01 -22.86 8.02
N THR A 153 13.16 -22.93 7.01
CA THR A 153 13.49 -22.55 5.62
C THR A 153 14.00 -21.11 5.55
N THR A 154 13.25 -20.18 6.17
CA THR A 154 13.63 -18.77 6.19
C THR A 154 14.95 -18.54 6.91
N SER A 155 15.15 -19.17 8.06
CA SER A 155 16.42 -19.06 8.82
C SER A 155 17.62 -19.59 8.01
N ALA A 156 17.43 -20.66 7.23
CA ALA A 156 18.48 -21.18 6.34
C ALA A 156 18.81 -20.18 5.23
N MET A 157 17.79 -19.64 4.54
CA MET A 157 17.99 -18.61 3.51
C MET A 157 18.69 -17.36 4.06
N ILE A 158 18.28 -16.89 5.23
CA ILE A 158 18.87 -15.69 5.85
C ILE A 158 20.33 -15.92 6.23
N ARG A 159 20.70 -17.12 6.72
CA ARG A 159 22.12 -17.45 6.96
C ARG A 159 22.95 -17.39 5.67
N ASP A 160 22.42 -17.87 4.55
CA ASP A 160 23.11 -17.80 3.25
C ASP A 160 23.24 -16.36 2.75
N VAL A 161 22.19 -15.54 2.93
CA VAL A 161 22.23 -14.09 2.61
C VAL A 161 23.33 -13.40 3.43
N VAL A 162 23.32 -13.55 4.74
CA VAL A 162 24.26 -12.88 5.66
C VAL A 162 25.70 -13.33 5.44
N ALA A 163 25.92 -14.59 5.03
CA ALA A 163 27.25 -15.11 4.72
C ALA A 163 27.94 -14.38 3.55
N THR A 164 27.20 -13.61 2.74
CA THR A 164 27.74 -12.83 1.62
C THR A 164 28.23 -11.43 2.03
N GLN A 165 27.97 -11.02 3.28
CA GLN A 165 28.32 -9.66 3.74
C GLN A 165 29.83 -9.45 3.78
N GLU A 166 30.32 -8.39 3.18
CA GLU A 166 31.72 -8.02 3.19
C GLU A 166 32.16 -7.51 4.59
N PRO A 167 33.47 -7.54 4.91
CA PRO A 167 33.99 -7.01 6.17
C PRO A 167 33.68 -5.53 6.42
N SER A 168 33.47 -4.74 5.35
CA SER A 168 33.00 -3.35 5.40
C SER A 168 31.55 -3.18 5.88
N GLY A 169 30.81 -4.27 6.00
CA GLY A 169 29.37 -4.28 6.23
C GLY A 169 28.55 -4.23 4.94
N TYR A 170 29.15 -3.98 3.78
CA TYR A 170 28.44 -3.93 2.51
C TYR A 170 27.82 -5.29 2.15
N LEU A 171 26.58 -5.28 1.68
CA LEU A 171 25.84 -6.45 1.22
C LEU A 171 24.95 -6.08 0.04
N ASN A 172 25.27 -6.58 -1.14
CA ASN A 172 24.49 -6.48 -2.36
C ASN A 172 25.04 -7.48 -3.36
N THR A 173 24.18 -8.14 -4.15
CA THR A 173 24.60 -9.19 -5.09
C THR A 173 24.87 -8.69 -6.49
N TYR A 174 24.41 -7.49 -6.82
CA TYR A 174 24.58 -6.90 -8.15
C TYR A 174 25.89 -6.13 -8.31
N TYR A 175 26.22 -5.27 -7.32
CA TYR A 175 27.43 -4.43 -7.37
C TYR A 175 28.64 -5.14 -6.77
N VAL A 176 29.01 -6.25 -7.40
CA VAL A 176 30.16 -7.11 -7.06
C VAL A 176 31.04 -7.28 -8.28
N ASP A 177 32.20 -7.91 -8.14
CA ASP A 177 33.16 -8.20 -9.20
C ASP A 177 33.54 -6.92 -9.98
N ASP A 178 33.40 -6.92 -11.31
CA ASP A 178 33.69 -5.80 -12.21
C ASP A 178 32.77 -4.59 -11.99
N ARG A 179 31.60 -4.78 -11.37
CA ARG A 179 30.67 -3.70 -11.01
C ARG A 179 30.92 -3.05 -9.66
N LYS A 180 31.86 -3.56 -8.87
CA LYS A 180 32.23 -3.00 -7.57
C LYS A 180 32.58 -1.51 -7.58
N PRO A 181 33.30 -0.96 -8.61
CA PRO A 181 33.57 0.48 -8.69
C PRO A 181 32.32 1.36 -8.86
N LEU A 182 31.18 0.77 -9.25
CA LEU A 182 29.93 1.51 -9.46
C LEU A 182 29.08 1.67 -8.20
N ARG A 183 29.51 1.08 -7.06
CA ARG A 183 28.78 1.13 -5.78
C ARG A 183 28.56 2.56 -5.34
N MET A 184 27.30 2.91 -5.08
CA MET A 184 26.89 4.20 -4.54
C MET A 184 27.58 5.39 -5.21
N GLN A 185 27.90 5.26 -6.52
CA GLN A 185 28.34 6.40 -7.31
C GLN A 185 27.14 7.28 -7.62
N TYR A 186 27.41 8.54 -7.95
CA TYR A 186 26.34 9.49 -8.24
C TYR A 186 25.30 8.96 -9.23
N ASP A 187 25.74 8.41 -10.36
CA ASP A 187 24.82 7.89 -11.38
C ASP A 187 24.07 6.63 -10.90
N THR A 188 24.71 5.79 -10.09
CA THR A 188 24.08 4.56 -9.59
C THR A 188 23.14 4.81 -8.42
N GLN A 189 23.34 5.85 -7.59
CA GLN A 189 22.38 6.24 -6.56
C GLN A 189 21.03 6.59 -7.18
N THR A 190 20.99 7.19 -8.36
CA THR A 190 19.74 7.58 -9.03
C THR A 190 18.99 6.41 -9.67
N THR A 191 19.67 5.32 -10.05
CA THR A 191 19.10 4.20 -10.81
C THR A 191 19.42 2.82 -10.25
N GLY A 192 20.44 2.71 -9.39
CA GLY A 192 21.01 1.45 -8.96
C GLY A 192 20.32 0.75 -7.79
N HIS A 193 19.37 1.40 -7.15
CA HIS A 193 18.50 0.84 -6.11
C HIS A 193 19.23 0.22 -4.89
N GLU A 194 20.49 0.57 -4.62
CA GLU A 194 21.22 0.01 -3.46
C GLU A 194 20.50 0.38 -2.15
N LEU A 195 20.15 1.68 -1.98
CA LEU A 195 19.42 2.14 -0.79
C LEU A 195 18.02 1.55 -0.68
N TYR A 196 17.34 1.30 -1.80
CA TYR A 196 16.08 0.59 -1.84
C TYR A 196 16.21 -0.86 -1.33
N CYS A 197 17.22 -1.59 -1.79
CA CYS A 197 17.50 -2.94 -1.31
C CYS A 197 17.79 -2.98 0.19
N ILE A 198 18.60 -2.04 0.68
CA ILE A 198 18.93 -1.96 2.12
C ILE A 198 17.71 -1.51 2.95
N GLY A 199 16.88 -0.61 2.45
CA GLY A 199 15.61 -0.26 3.10
C GLY A 199 14.75 -1.50 3.33
N HIS A 200 14.52 -2.30 2.30
CA HIS A 200 13.77 -3.56 2.43
C HIS A 200 14.49 -4.62 3.28
N MET A 201 15.83 -4.67 3.25
CA MET A 201 16.58 -5.52 4.17
C MET A 201 16.31 -5.15 5.63
N LEU A 202 16.33 -3.85 5.96
CA LEU A 202 16.03 -3.35 7.30
C LEU A 202 14.60 -3.71 7.72
N GLN A 203 13.60 -3.49 6.86
CA GLN A 203 12.21 -3.83 7.17
C GLN A 203 12.01 -5.33 7.36
N GLY A 204 12.55 -6.17 6.47
CA GLY A 204 12.51 -7.63 6.60
C GLY A 204 13.22 -8.12 7.86
N ALA A 205 14.37 -7.53 8.18
CA ALA A 205 15.14 -7.85 9.38
C ALA A 205 14.40 -7.53 10.68
N ILE A 206 13.75 -6.35 10.73
CA ILE A 206 12.96 -5.92 11.88
C ILE A 206 11.72 -6.81 12.04
N ALA A 207 11.04 -7.17 10.93
CA ALA A 207 9.87 -8.05 10.98
C ALA A 207 10.22 -9.47 11.50
N LEU A 208 11.35 -10.03 11.05
CA LEU A 208 11.85 -11.33 11.56
C LEU A 208 12.26 -11.23 13.03
N TYR A 209 12.97 -10.17 13.42
CA TYR A 209 13.30 -9.92 14.83
C TYR A 209 12.05 -9.85 15.72
N ARG A 210 11.00 -9.15 15.27
CA ARG A 210 9.71 -9.06 15.96
C ARG A 210 8.92 -10.39 15.96
N ALA A 211 9.25 -11.31 15.07
CA ALA A 211 8.61 -12.62 15.05
C ALA A 211 9.07 -13.52 16.20
N ASN A 212 10.38 -13.62 16.43
CA ASN A 212 10.96 -14.61 17.31
C ASN A 212 12.25 -14.17 18.07
N GLY A 213 12.66 -12.91 17.94
CA GLY A 213 13.88 -12.38 18.55
C GLY A 213 15.16 -12.69 17.75
N ASP A 214 15.07 -13.29 16.56
CA ASP A 214 16.23 -13.59 15.71
C ASP A 214 16.86 -12.31 15.14
N ARG A 215 18.10 -12.05 15.55
CA ARG A 215 18.86 -10.86 15.15
C ARG A 215 19.75 -11.07 13.92
N THR A 216 19.77 -12.27 13.33
CA THR A 216 20.75 -12.63 12.29
C THR A 216 20.76 -11.62 11.14
N LEU A 217 19.60 -11.34 10.55
CA LEU A 217 19.50 -10.35 9.46
C LEU A 217 19.58 -8.92 9.99
N LEU A 218 19.04 -8.65 11.20
CA LEU A 218 19.07 -7.32 11.82
C LEU A 218 20.50 -6.87 12.11
N ASP A 219 21.33 -7.73 12.67
CA ASP A 219 22.74 -7.41 12.94
C ASP A 219 23.53 -7.20 11.64
N ALA A 220 23.22 -7.93 10.57
CA ALA A 220 23.81 -7.70 9.26
C ALA A 220 23.38 -6.35 8.67
N ALA A 221 22.10 -5.99 8.77
CA ALA A 221 21.57 -4.71 8.31
C ALA A 221 22.17 -3.53 9.12
N ILE A 222 22.31 -3.67 10.44
CA ILE A 222 23.00 -2.70 11.30
C ILE A 222 24.46 -2.54 10.87
N ARG A 223 25.20 -3.64 10.63
CA ARG A 223 26.57 -3.57 10.14
C ARG A 223 26.67 -2.85 8.79
N PHE A 224 25.68 -2.99 7.90
CA PHE A 224 25.69 -2.24 6.66
C PHE A 224 25.55 -0.73 6.92
N VAL A 225 24.60 -0.33 7.77
CA VAL A 225 24.39 1.10 8.08
C VAL A 225 25.57 1.68 8.83
N ASP A 226 26.05 1.03 9.88
CA ASP A 226 27.11 1.53 10.75
C ASP A 226 28.51 1.43 10.13
N GLY A 227 28.78 0.34 9.40
CA GLY A 227 30.09 0.08 8.81
C GLY A 227 30.29 0.67 7.42
N PHE A 228 29.22 0.84 6.65
CA PHE A 228 29.30 1.32 5.28
C PHE A 228 28.60 2.66 5.03
N LEU A 229 27.32 2.82 5.41
CA LEU A 229 26.61 4.06 5.10
C LEU A 229 27.10 5.24 5.95
N LEU A 230 26.97 5.17 7.26
CA LEU A 230 27.29 6.28 8.17
C LEU A 230 28.73 6.79 8.07
N PRO A 231 29.77 5.94 7.86
CA PRO A 231 31.14 6.45 7.70
C PRO A 231 31.38 7.19 6.39
N ASN A 232 30.68 6.81 5.31
CA ASN A 232 30.99 7.26 3.95
C ASN A 232 30.02 8.31 3.41
N TYR A 233 28.78 8.38 3.92
CA TYR A 233 27.72 9.22 3.38
C TYR A 233 27.04 10.04 4.47
N GLY A 234 26.74 11.30 4.15
CA GLY A 234 26.09 12.22 5.08
C GLY A 234 26.58 13.66 4.91
N PRO A 235 26.24 14.56 5.86
CA PRO A 235 26.56 15.99 5.76
C PRO A 235 28.01 16.34 6.09
N GLY A 236 28.80 15.41 6.64
CA GLY A 236 30.16 15.67 7.10
C GLY A 236 31.13 16.04 5.97
N PRO A 237 32.23 16.77 6.28
CA PRO A 237 33.17 17.27 5.29
C PRO A 237 33.88 16.19 4.50
N ASN A 238 34.06 15.01 5.09
CA ASN A 238 34.70 13.85 4.46
C ASN A 238 33.70 12.81 3.93
N GLN A 239 32.39 13.08 4.06
CA GLN A 239 31.35 12.19 3.58
C GLN A 239 30.87 12.60 2.20
N LYS A 240 30.48 11.60 1.41
CA LYS A 240 29.85 11.79 0.10
C LYS A 240 28.39 12.17 0.26
N GLY A 241 27.84 12.83 -0.76
CA GLY A 241 26.41 13.07 -0.86
C GLY A 241 25.61 11.76 -1.01
N ILE A 242 24.34 11.78 -0.59
CA ILE A 242 23.44 10.65 -0.68
C ILE A 242 22.08 11.08 -1.20
N VAL A 243 21.50 10.30 -2.11
CA VAL A 243 20.14 10.43 -2.61
C VAL A 243 19.50 9.05 -2.72
N ALA A 244 18.26 8.94 -2.28
CA ALA A 244 17.59 7.63 -2.23
C ALA A 244 17.40 7.00 -3.61
N GLY A 245 17.22 7.79 -4.68
CA GLY A 245 16.89 7.31 -6.02
C GLY A 245 15.51 6.67 -6.08
N HIS A 246 15.27 5.67 -5.24
CA HIS A 246 13.96 5.14 -4.91
C HIS A 246 13.76 5.21 -3.40
N PRO A 247 12.93 6.15 -2.88
CA PRO A 247 12.59 6.24 -1.47
C PRO A 247 12.09 4.90 -0.91
N GLU A 248 12.63 4.53 0.21
CA GLU A 248 12.34 3.35 1.04
C GLU A 248 13.21 3.41 2.30
N ILE A 249 14.48 3.79 2.12
CA ILE A 249 15.48 3.80 3.17
C ILE A 249 15.11 4.75 4.31
N GLU A 250 14.39 5.84 4.03
CA GLU A 250 14.03 6.86 5.01
C GLU A 250 13.14 6.28 6.09
N MET A 251 12.03 5.60 5.72
CA MET A 251 11.14 4.97 6.70
C MET A 251 11.80 3.79 7.40
N ALA A 252 12.66 3.05 6.70
CA ALA A 252 13.40 1.93 7.27
C ALA A 252 14.43 2.37 8.32
N LEU A 253 15.12 3.50 8.10
CA LEU A 253 16.05 4.08 9.07
C LEU A 253 15.33 4.63 10.31
N VAL A 254 14.16 5.26 10.15
CA VAL A 254 13.36 5.69 11.31
C VAL A 254 12.90 4.48 12.12
N GLU A 255 12.47 3.40 11.46
CA GLU A 255 12.07 2.18 12.16
C GLU A 255 13.26 1.46 12.82
N LEU A 256 14.46 1.54 12.22
CA LEU A 256 15.68 1.08 12.85
C LEU A 256 16.05 1.92 14.10
N TYR A 257 15.83 3.25 14.03
CA TYR A 257 15.97 4.12 15.20
C TYR A 257 15.01 3.70 16.33
N ARG A 258 13.74 3.48 16.03
CA ARG A 258 12.73 3.00 16.99
C ARG A 258 13.12 1.67 17.62
N THR A 259 13.69 0.77 16.81
CA THR A 259 14.09 -0.58 17.24
C THR A 259 15.35 -0.57 18.13
N THR A 260 16.28 0.36 17.90
CA THR A 260 17.62 0.34 18.52
C THR A 260 17.88 1.50 19.48
N GLY A 261 17.12 2.60 19.38
CA GLY A 261 17.37 3.85 20.09
C GLY A 261 18.53 4.71 19.56
N ASN A 262 19.20 4.30 18.47
CA ASN A 262 20.35 5.02 17.93
C ASN A 262 19.91 6.19 17.03
N LYS A 263 20.05 7.41 17.56
CA LYS A 263 19.63 8.66 16.89
C LYS A 263 20.30 8.92 15.54
N LYS A 264 21.49 8.37 15.29
CA LYS A 264 22.17 8.54 14.00
C LYS A 264 21.34 8.05 12.82
N TYR A 265 20.47 7.07 13.02
CA TYR A 265 19.58 6.57 11.97
C TYR A 265 18.48 7.57 11.65
N LEU A 266 17.89 8.20 12.66
CA LEU A 266 16.90 9.29 12.48
C LEU A 266 17.54 10.51 11.81
N GLU A 267 18.76 10.87 12.21
CA GLU A 267 19.53 11.98 11.62
C GLU A 267 19.82 11.72 10.13
N LEU A 268 20.23 10.49 9.78
CA LEU A 268 20.47 10.11 8.38
C LEU A 268 19.18 10.13 7.56
N ALA A 269 18.05 9.64 8.11
CA ALA A 269 16.76 9.70 7.46
C ALA A 269 16.33 11.16 7.16
N GLY A 270 16.46 12.04 8.15
CA GLY A 270 16.18 13.47 8.00
C GLY A 270 17.06 14.13 6.95
N TYR A 271 18.36 13.76 6.92
CA TYR A 271 19.29 14.27 5.91
C TYR A 271 18.90 13.85 4.49
N ILE A 272 18.50 12.60 4.28
CA ILE A 272 18.05 12.11 2.97
C ILE A 272 16.75 12.82 2.55
N LEU A 273 15.79 13.00 3.47
CA LEU A 273 14.54 13.75 3.23
C LEU A 273 14.78 15.23 2.92
N HIS A 274 15.85 15.82 3.45
CA HIS A 274 16.21 17.20 3.13
C HIS A 274 16.78 17.33 1.71
N GLY A 275 17.36 16.26 1.18
CA GLY A 275 18.09 16.26 -0.08
C GLY A 275 19.50 16.83 0.06
N ASP A 276 20.35 16.50 -0.87
CA ASP A 276 21.77 16.88 -0.87
C ASP A 276 22.13 17.73 -2.08
N ALA A 277 22.34 19.01 -1.85
CA ALA A 277 22.70 19.97 -2.91
C ALA A 277 24.03 19.67 -3.61
N ARG A 278 24.90 18.80 -3.03
CA ARG A 278 26.13 18.33 -3.68
C ARG A 278 25.87 17.38 -4.83
N ILE A 279 24.66 16.82 -4.90
CA ILE A 279 24.24 15.92 -5.97
C ILE A 279 23.41 16.71 -6.99
N PRO A 280 23.96 17.06 -8.16
CA PRO A 280 23.24 17.85 -9.17
C PRO A 280 22.23 16.98 -9.92
N LEU A 281 20.98 16.98 -9.48
CA LEU A 281 19.88 16.28 -10.14
C LEU A 281 19.21 17.17 -11.20
N ARG A 282 18.84 16.57 -12.33
CA ARG A 282 17.99 17.23 -13.33
C ARG A 282 16.53 17.32 -12.81
N PRO A 283 15.76 18.34 -13.18
CA PRO A 283 14.35 18.48 -12.76
C PRO A 283 13.52 17.22 -12.97
N GLN A 284 13.70 16.54 -14.11
CA GLN A 284 12.97 15.29 -14.42
C GLN A 284 13.33 14.14 -13.47
N GLN A 285 14.58 14.08 -13.01
CA GLN A 285 15.02 13.08 -12.00
C GLN A 285 14.40 13.39 -10.65
N ILE A 286 14.36 14.66 -10.22
CA ILE A 286 13.74 15.09 -8.97
C ILE A 286 12.25 14.73 -8.96
N VAL A 287 11.53 14.99 -10.06
CA VAL A 287 10.13 14.61 -10.21
C VAL A 287 9.95 13.12 -10.19
N TYR A 288 10.69 12.37 -11.04
CA TYR A 288 10.53 10.93 -11.18
C TYR A 288 10.89 10.15 -9.91
N MET A 289 11.99 10.52 -9.26
CA MET A 289 12.47 9.86 -8.05
C MET A 289 11.76 10.32 -6.78
N TYR A 290 11.09 11.46 -6.83
CA TYR A 290 10.46 12.12 -5.68
C TYR A 290 11.41 12.35 -4.50
N CYS A 291 12.67 12.66 -4.78
CA CYS A 291 13.73 12.92 -3.80
C CYS A 291 14.68 14.03 -4.27
N GLY A 292 15.76 14.30 -3.54
CA GLY A 292 16.83 15.20 -3.94
C GLY A 292 16.58 16.70 -3.71
N ILE A 293 15.43 17.08 -3.20
CA ILE A 293 15.10 18.41 -2.68
C ILE A 293 14.43 18.26 -1.32
N PRO A 294 14.40 19.31 -0.49
CA PRO A 294 13.73 19.24 0.80
C PRO A 294 12.28 18.74 0.63
N PHE A 295 11.91 17.68 1.36
CA PHE A 295 10.55 17.14 1.30
C PHE A 295 9.50 18.22 1.59
N THR A 296 9.81 19.11 2.52
CA THR A 296 8.93 20.24 2.90
C THR A 296 8.69 21.28 1.79
N SER A 297 9.45 21.23 0.69
CA SER A 297 9.23 22.06 -0.49
C SER A 297 8.26 21.45 -1.51
N ARG A 298 7.79 20.23 -1.31
CA ARG A 298 6.83 19.57 -2.20
C ARG A 298 5.44 20.21 -2.11
N THR A 299 4.79 20.38 -3.26
CA THR A 299 3.45 21.01 -3.35
C THR A 299 2.39 20.13 -3.97
N LYS A 300 2.78 18.98 -4.57
CA LYS A 300 1.89 18.02 -5.22
C LYS A 300 2.52 16.65 -5.26
N LEU A 301 1.70 15.62 -5.49
CA LEU A 301 2.15 14.27 -5.81
C LEU A 301 2.44 14.17 -7.31
N GLU A 302 3.64 13.70 -7.66
CA GLU A 302 4.10 13.62 -9.04
C GLU A 302 5.16 12.53 -9.20
N GLY A 303 5.49 12.21 -10.44
CA GLY A 303 6.50 11.19 -10.76
C GLY A 303 6.04 9.78 -10.40
N HIS A 304 6.98 8.89 -10.12
CA HIS A 304 6.69 7.49 -9.85
C HIS A 304 5.86 7.32 -8.56
N ALA A 305 4.70 6.69 -8.67
CA ALA A 305 3.71 6.66 -7.58
C ALA A 305 4.22 5.95 -6.32
N VAL A 306 4.90 4.80 -6.45
CA VAL A 306 5.45 4.08 -5.28
C VAL A 306 6.50 4.93 -4.56
N ARG A 307 7.39 5.59 -5.30
CA ARG A 307 8.44 6.45 -4.72
C ARG A 307 7.83 7.61 -3.94
N SER A 308 6.80 8.26 -4.49
CA SER A 308 6.10 9.34 -3.81
C SER A 308 5.43 8.87 -2.53
N MET A 309 4.75 7.72 -2.56
CA MET A 309 4.10 7.16 -1.38
C MET A 309 5.10 6.74 -0.30
N TYR A 310 6.22 6.15 -0.67
CA TYR A 310 7.27 5.76 0.28
C TYR A 310 8.00 6.96 0.88
N ALA A 311 8.26 8.01 0.08
CA ALA A 311 8.78 9.28 0.59
C ALA A 311 7.83 9.91 1.61
N CYS A 312 6.51 9.88 1.35
CA CYS A 312 5.50 10.35 2.29
C CYS A 312 5.47 9.50 3.57
N CYS A 313 5.69 8.16 3.48
CA CYS A 313 5.85 7.30 4.66
C CYS A 313 7.06 7.75 5.50
N GLY A 314 8.25 7.88 4.89
CA GLY A 314 9.47 8.29 5.58
C GLY A 314 9.35 9.69 6.20
N ALA A 315 8.76 10.63 5.48
CA ALA A 315 8.51 11.99 5.97
C ALA A 315 7.53 12.03 7.16
N THR A 316 6.49 11.17 7.14
CA THR A 316 5.54 11.08 8.25
C THR A 316 6.20 10.40 9.46
N ASP A 317 7.00 9.35 9.24
CA ASP A 317 7.77 8.71 10.30
C ASP A 317 8.74 9.71 10.95
N TYR A 318 9.44 10.54 10.15
CA TYR A 318 10.30 11.59 10.66
C TYR A 318 9.53 12.63 11.48
N TYR A 319 8.33 13.05 11.02
CA TYR A 319 7.44 13.93 11.79
C TYR A 319 7.04 13.31 13.14
N LEU A 320 6.68 12.03 13.17
CA LEU A 320 6.26 11.34 14.39
C LEU A 320 7.36 11.30 15.46
N GLU A 321 8.63 11.39 15.07
CA GLU A 321 9.78 11.43 15.98
C GLU A 321 10.22 12.86 16.35
N THR A 322 10.06 13.84 15.45
CA THR A 322 10.62 15.18 15.61
C THR A 322 9.59 16.25 15.92
N GLY A 323 8.33 16.06 15.50
CA GLY A 323 7.27 17.06 15.61
C GLY A 323 7.45 18.30 14.71
N ASP A 324 8.28 18.19 13.67
CA ASP A 324 8.52 19.29 12.76
C ASP A 324 7.24 19.66 11.96
N LYS A 325 6.69 20.84 12.28
CA LYS A 325 5.40 21.30 11.75
C LYS A 325 5.39 21.54 10.26
N GLU A 326 6.54 21.84 9.64
CA GLU A 326 6.62 22.02 8.17
C GLU A 326 6.42 20.68 7.46
N TYR A 327 6.91 19.56 8.02
CA TYR A 327 6.59 18.24 7.51
C TYR A 327 5.10 17.95 7.58
N TRP A 328 4.45 18.20 8.72
CA TRP A 328 3.01 17.97 8.87
C TRP A 328 2.17 18.80 7.90
N LYS A 329 2.53 20.08 7.73
CA LYS A 329 1.86 20.99 6.80
C LYS A 329 1.97 20.47 5.35
N THR A 330 3.18 20.09 4.92
CA THR A 330 3.41 19.55 3.58
C THR A 330 2.67 18.22 3.38
N LEU A 331 2.76 17.29 4.33
CA LEU A 331 2.05 16.02 4.29
C LEU A 331 0.54 16.20 4.20
N SER A 332 -0.03 17.13 4.95
CA SER A 332 -1.47 17.43 4.89
C SER A 332 -1.88 17.96 3.52
N ALA A 333 -1.10 18.89 2.93
CA ALA A 333 -1.38 19.43 1.60
C ALA A 333 -1.24 18.35 0.51
N LEU A 334 -0.25 17.47 0.60
CA LEU A 334 -0.09 16.34 -0.32
C LEU A 334 -1.22 15.31 -0.18
N TRP A 335 -1.76 15.12 1.02
CA TRP A 335 -2.91 14.25 1.24
C TRP A 335 -4.19 14.84 0.62
N ASP A 336 -4.38 16.14 0.72
CA ASP A 336 -5.48 16.83 0.04
C ASP A 336 -5.34 16.72 -1.49
N ASP A 337 -4.14 16.89 -2.04
CA ASP A 337 -3.86 16.66 -3.46
C ASP A 337 -4.18 15.22 -3.89
N LEU A 338 -3.77 14.22 -3.09
CA LEU A 338 -4.09 12.82 -3.32
C LEU A 338 -5.60 12.59 -3.44
N THR A 339 -6.34 13.00 -2.42
CA THR A 339 -7.75 12.61 -2.26
C THR A 339 -8.70 13.41 -3.12
N GLN A 340 -8.30 14.61 -3.52
CA GLN A 340 -9.11 15.50 -4.38
C GLN A 340 -8.82 15.32 -5.87
N HIS A 341 -7.61 14.83 -6.24
CA HIS A 341 -7.18 14.88 -7.64
C HIS A 341 -6.64 13.57 -8.21
N GLN A 342 -6.12 12.63 -7.37
CA GLN A 342 -5.26 11.54 -7.84
C GLN A 342 -5.76 10.13 -7.44
N LEU A 343 -6.76 10.03 -6.56
CA LEU A 343 -7.22 8.78 -5.98
C LEU A 343 -8.32 8.15 -6.84
N TYR A 344 -8.12 6.93 -7.31
CA TYR A 344 -9.15 6.14 -7.96
C TYR A 344 -10.26 5.71 -7.01
N VAL A 345 -11.45 5.46 -7.54
CA VAL A 345 -12.60 4.96 -6.76
C VAL A 345 -12.29 3.65 -6.04
N THR A 346 -11.38 2.85 -6.59
CA THR A 346 -10.89 1.58 -6.02
C THR A 346 -9.81 1.76 -4.95
N GLY A 347 -9.38 2.99 -4.67
CA GLY A 347 -8.25 3.23 -3.76
C GLY A 347 -6.89 2.95 -4.39
N GLY A 348 -6.81 2.80 -5.71
CA GLY A 348 -5.56 2.76 -6.47
C GLY A 348 -5.02 4.16 -6.71
N VAL A 349 -3.73 4.27 -7.03
CA VAL A 349 -3.03 5.52 -7.41
C VAL A 349 -2.02 5.25 -8.52
N GLY A 350 -1.65 6.30 -9.27
CA GLY A 350 -0.76 6.19 -10.42
C GLY A 350 -1.53 5.96 -11.72
N ALA A 351 -1.72 7.03 -12.50
CA ALA A 351 -2.54 7.02 -13.71
C ALA A 351 -1.79 6.51 -14.93
N ARG A 352 -0.47 6.79 -15.00
CA ARG A 352 0.34 6.62 -16.22
C ARG A 352 1.23 5.40 -16.12
N GLU A 353 1.21 4.55 -17.14
CA GLU A 353 2.18 3.46 -17.31
C GLU A 353 3.60 3.99 -17.53
N THR A 354 3.74 5.05 -18.35
CA THR A 354 5.04 5.68 -18.56
C THR A 354 5.58 6.27 -17.28
N GLY A 355 6.67 5.72 -16.78
CA GLY A 355 7.27 6.11 -15.51
C GLY A 355 6.53 5.60 -14.28
N GLU A 356 5.49 4.77 -14.45
CA GLU A 356 4.69 4.24 -13.32
C GLU A 356 4.16 5.40 -12.45
N ALA A 357 3.65 6.46 -13.11
CA ALA A 357 3.58 7.79 -12.54
C ALA A 357 2.17 8.26 -12.22
N PHE A 358 2.09 9.21 -11.30
CA PHE A 358 0.92 10.07 -11.17
C PHE A 358 0.66 10.82 -12.48
N GLY A 359 -0.61 11.09 -12.76
CA GLY A 359 -1.07 11.93 -13.86
C GLY A 359 -1.15 13.40 -13.47
N ASP A 360 -1.70 14.21 -14.35
CA ASP A 360 -2.15 15.55 -14.02
C ASP A 360 -3.39 15.50 -13.12
N PRO A 361 -3.74 16.56 -12.38
CA PRO A 361 -4.97 16.58 -11.59
C PRO A 361 -6.18 16.13 -12.40
N TYR A 362 -6.95 15.17 -11.85
CA TYR A 362 -8.12 14.53 -12.49
C TYR A 362 -7.80 13.64 -13.71
N GLU A 363 -6.53 13.36 -14.01
CA GLU A 363 -6.16 12.35 -15.00
C GLU A 363 -6.27 10.95 -14.38
N LEU A 364 -7.46 10.37 -14.51
CA LEU A 364 -7.81 9.05 -13.97
C LEU A 364 -8.38 8.17 -15.10
N PRO A 365 -7.54 7.71 -16.06
CA PRO A 365 -7.99 6.83 -17.13
C PRO A 365 -8.49 5.50 -16.59
N ASN A 366 -9.40 4.83 -17.33
CA ASN A 366 -9.96 3.54 -16.94
C ASN A 366 -9.13 2.36 -17.47
N ALA A 367 -9.12 2.13 -18.78
CA ALA A 367 -8.40 1.00 -19.39
C ALA A 367 -6.88 1.16 -19.29
N ARG A 368 -6.37 2.40 -19.38
CA ARG A 368 -4.94 2.70 -19.28
C ARG A 368 -4.49 3.04 -17.87
N ALA A 369 -5.37 2.91 -16.87
CA ALA A 369 -4.97 3.07 -15.48
C ALA A 369 -3.81 2.14 -15.16
N TYR A 370 -2.70 2.70 -14.66
CA TYR A 370 -1.61 1.86 -14.18
C TYR A 370 -1.98 1.24 -12.84
N GLY A 371 -2.36 2.05 -11.85
CA GLY A 371 -2.94 1.58 -10.58
C GLY A 371 -2.09 0.48 -9.94
N GLU A 372 -0.78 0.69 -9.83
CA GLU A 372 0.16 -0.33 -9.37
C GLU A 372 -0.18 -0.83 -7.97
N SER A 373 -0.16 -2.14 -7.77
CA SER A 373 -0.43 -2.76 -6.45
C SER A 373 0.50 -2.21 -5.37
N CYS A 374 1.80 -2.01 -5.67
CA CYS A 374 2.75 -1.43 -4.71
C CYS A 374 2.41 0.02 -4.33
N ALA A 375 1.87 0.80 -5.28
CA ALA A 375 1.49 2.18 -5.02
C ALA A 375 0.26 2.27 -4.09
N ALA A 376 -0.74 1.41 -4.30
CA ALA A 376 -1.89 1.30 -3.40
C ALA A 376 -1.47 0.88 -1.98
N ILE A 377 -0.52 -0.06 -1.85
CA ILE A 377 0.05 -0.49 -0.57
C ILE A 377 0.84 0.66 0.08
N GLY A 378 1.70 1.35 -0.67
CA GLY A 378 2.46 2.49 -0.16
C GLY A 378 1.53 3.61 0.35
N MET A 379 0.44 3.88 -0.37
CA MET A 379 -0.59 4.82 0.06
C MET A 379 -1.28 4.36 1.36
N MET A 380 -1.62 3.08 1.50
CA MET A 380 -2.17 2.53 2.73
C MET A 380 -1.19 2.70 3.91
N MET A 381 0.10 2.39 3.69
CA MET A 381 1.16 2.56 4.69
C MET A 381 1.32 4.03 5.13
N TRP A 382 1.21 4.97 4.19
CA TRP A 382 1.24 6.40 4.49
C TRP A 382 0.02 6.83 5.30
N ASN A 383 -1.20 6.43 4.89
CA ASN A 383 -2.43 6.75 5.62
C ASN A 383 -2.43 6.19 7.06
N TRP A 384 -1.82 5.01 7.29
CA TRP A 384 -1.65 4.46 8.63
C TRP A 384 -0.81 5.37 9.53
N ARG A 385 0.25 5.96 8.99
CA ARG A 385 1.11 6.92 9.70
C ARG A 385 0.42 8.25 9.96
N MET A 386 -0.33 8.76 8.98
CA MET A 386 -1.15 9.97 9.13
C MET A 386 -2.25 9.79 10.18
N LEU A 387 -2.89 8.61 10.20
CA LEU A 387 -3.83 8.22 11.24
C LEU A 387 -3.17 8.21 12.63
N ALA A 388 -1.99 7.63 12.73
CA ALA A 388 -1.25 7.59 14.00
C ALA A 388 -0.89 8.98 14.52
N ALA A 389 -0.58 9.93 13.64
CA ALA A 389 -0.27 11.30 13.98
C ALA A 389 -1.52 12.07 14.49
N SER A 390 -2.68 11.89 13.87
CA SER A 390 -3.86 12.75 14.09
C SER A 390 -5.02 12.06 14.81
N GLY A 391 -5.21 10.75 14.61
CA GLY A 391 -6.39 10.00 15.08
C GLY A 391 -7.66 10.29 14.26
N GLU A 392 -7.56 10.77 13.02
CA GLU A 392 -8.70 11.16 12.19
C GLU A 392 -9.19 9.98 11.31
N ALA A 393 -10.48 9.71 11.29
CA ALA A 393 -11.10 8.58 10.59
C ALA A 393 -10.93 8.64 9.07
N ARG A 394 -10.77 9.83 8.48
CA ARG A 394 -10.58 10.02 7.03
C ARG A 394 -9.40 9.20 6.47
N PHE A 395 -8.34 9.02 7.24
CA PHE A 395 -7.21 8.20 6.84
C PHE A 395 -7.56 6.70 6.83
N THR A 396 -8.38 6.27 7.79
CA THR A 396 -8.86 4.87 7.83
C THR A 396 -9.84 4.58 6.69
N ASP A 397 -10.65 5.56 6.27
CA ASP A 397 -11.55 5.39 5.12
C ASP A 397 -10.77 5.15 3.81
N VAL A 398 -9.62 5.82 3.63
CA VAL A 398 -8.71 5.56 2.49
C VAL A 398 -8.05 4.18 2.61
N ILE A 399 -7.59 3.80 3.81
CA ILE A 399 -7.03 2.47 4.09
C ILE A 399 -8.05 1.38 3.73
N GLU A 400 -9.27 1.50 4.23
CA GLU A 400 -10.34 0.51 3.98
C GLU A 400 -10.69 0.41 2.50
N ARG A 401 -10.85 1.54 1.81
CA ARG A 401 -11.10 1.58 0.36
C ARG A 401 -10.02 0.84 -0.42
N ALA A 402 -8.76 1.12 -0.13
CA ALA A 402 -7.63 0.46 -0.79
C ALA A 402 -7.59 -1.04 -0.49
N LEU A 403 -7.73 -1.41 0.80
CA LEU A 403 -7.70 -2.82 1.23
C LEU A 403 -8.77 -3.66 0.55
N TYR A 404 -10.03 -3.20 0.56
CA TYR A 404 -11.15 -3.99 0.01
C TYR A 404 -11.17 -4.02 -1.53
N ASN A 405 -10.46 -3.14 -2.22
CA ASN A 405 -10.51 -3.02 -3.67
C ASN A 405 -9.12 -3.10 -4.30
N GLY A 406 -8.40 -1.98 -4.44
CA GLY A 406 -7.15 -1.88 -5.21
C GLY A 406 -6.01 -2.76 -4.70
N ILE A 407 -5.93 -3.05 -3.41
CA ILE A 407 -4.94 -3.99 -2.85
C ILE A 407 -5.43 -5.43 -2.98
N ASN A 408 -6.68 -5.70 -2.59
CA ASN A 408 -7.20 -7.06 -2.62
C ASN A 408 -7.30 -7.64 -4.04
N SER A 409 -7.52 -6.80 -5.06
CA SER A 409 -7.49 -7.21 -6.47
C SER A 409 -6.09 -7.65 -6.92
N GLY A 410 -5.04 -7.21 -6.25
CA GLY A 410 -3.65 -7.52 -6.60
C GLY A 410 -3.27 -8.99 -6.51
N MET A 411 -3.95 -9.80 -5.69
CA MET A 411 -3.68 -11.23 -5.53
C MET A 411 -4.91 -12.06 -5.93
N SER A 412 -4.74 -13.12 -6.71
CA SER A 412 -5.81 -14.04 -7.08
C SER A 412 -6.48 -14.68 -5.85
N LEU A 413 -7.68 -15.22 -6.02
CA LEU A 413 -8.42 -15.86 -4.91
C LEU A 413 -7.73 -17.14 -4.42
N ASP A 414 -6.96 -17.81 -5.26
CA ASP A 414 -6.14 -18.98 -4.90
C ASP A 414 -4.73 -18.62 -4.41
N GLY A 415 -4.31 -17.34 -4.55
CA GLY A 415 -3.03 -16.83 -4.07
C GLY A 415 -1.81 -17.12 -4.95
N ASN A 416 -1.99 -17.72 -6.14
CA ASN A 416 -0.87 -18.18 -6.96
C ASN A 416 -0.48 -17.21 -8.09
N THR A 417 -1.32 -16.19 -8.34
CA THR A 417 -1.09 -15.19 -9.38
C THR A 417 -1.42 -13.78 -8.88
N TYR A 418 -0.78 -12.78 -9.48
CA TYR A 418 -0.80 -11.41 -9.00
C TYR A 418 -1.07 -10.44 -10.16
N CYS A 419 -1.70 -9.30 -9.85
CA CYS A 419 -1.76 -8.16 -10.74
C CYS A 419 -0.61 -7.19 -10.42
N TYR A 420 0.11 -6.75 -11.43
CA TYR A 420 1.02 -5.62 -11.32
C TYR A 420 0.22 -4.33 -11.40
N ARG A 421 -0.52 -4.14 -12.50
CA ARG A 421 -1.46 -3.04 -12.69
C ARG A 421 -2.91 -3.46 -12.38
N ASN A 422 -3.73 -2.49 -11.97
CA ASN A 422 -5.13 -2.69 -11.62
C ASN A 422 -6.02 -1.69 -12.40
N PRO A 423 -6.36 -1.99 -13.67
CA PRO A 423 -7.18 -1.11 -14.49
C PRO A 423 -8.65 -1.11 -14.03
N LEU A 424 -9.40 -0.07 -14.40
CA LEU A 424 -10.83 0.06 -14.12
C LEU A 424 -11.70 -0.33 -15.31
N ALA A 425 -11.10 -0.64 -16.44
CA ALA A 425 -11.72 -1.31 -17.58
C ALA A 425 -10.67 -2.20 -18.25
N PHE A 426 -11.10 -3.33 -18.80
CA PHE A 426 -10.25 -4.26 -19.51
C PHE A 426 -11.01 -4.90 -20.68
N ASP A 427 -10.38 -4.98 -21.85
CA ASP A 427 -10.90 -5.69 -23.02
C ASP A 427 -9.80 -6.63 -23.55
N PRO A 428 -9.95 -7.96 -23.41
CA PRO A 428 -8.94 -8.91 -23.85
C PRO A 428 -8.66 -8.85 -25.35
N ALA A 429 -9.54 -8.28 -26.16
CA ALA A 429 -9.34 -8.10 -27.61
C ALA A 429 -8.48 -6.88 -27.95
N GLY A 430 -8.43 -5.86 -27.09
CA GLY A 430 -7.77 -4.57 -27.34
C GLY A 430 -6.57 -4.25 -26.44
N ASP A 431 -6.54 -4.81 -25.23
CA ASP A 431 -5.57 -4.43 -24.17
C ASP A 431 -4.40 -5.42 -24.03
N SER A 432 -4.02 -6.10 -25.09
CA SER A 432 -3.10 -7.26 -25.05
C SER A 432 -1.62 -6.94 -24.80
N SER A 433 -1.21 -5.71 -24.61
CA SER A 433 0.22 -5.36 -24.53
C SER A 433 0.58 -4.49 -23.33
N ASP A 434 0.57 -5.08 -22.17
CA ASP A 434 1.30 -4.52 -21.03
C ASP A 434 2.76 -4.99 -21.10
N ARG A 435 3.73 -4.10 -20.88
CA ARG A 435 5.17 -4.47 -20.81
C ARG A 435 5.46 -5.46 -19.68
N HIS A 436 4.60 -5.50 -18.64
CA HIS A 436 4.70 -6.45 -17.54
C HIS A 436 3.86 -7.71 -17.75
N ASP A 437 3.00 -7.72 -18.77
CA ASP A 437 2.20 -8.86 -19.17
C ASP A 437 2.27 -9.07 -20.70
N PRO A 438 3.41 -9.52 -21.23
CA PRO A 438 3.60 -9.70 -22.67
C PRO A 438 2.69 -10.76 -23.28
N GLU A 439 2.03 -11.58 -22.46
CA GLU A 439 1.09 -12.61 -22.90
C GLU A 439 -0.38 -12.16 -22.81
N GLY A 440 -0.64 -10.89 -22.47
CA GLY A 440 -1.99 -10.35 -22.36
C GLY A 440 -2.79 -10.90 -21.20
N ARG A 441 -2.13 -11.48 -20.19
CA ARG A 441 -2.76 -11.91 -18.95
C ARG A 441 -2.75 -10.77 -17.96
N ILE A 442 -3.84 -10.63 -17.21
CA ILE A 442 -3.92 -9.63 -16.16
C ILE A 442 -3.23 -10.10 -14.87
N ARG A 443 -3.15 -11.41 -14.66
CA ARG A 443 -2.55 -12.04 -13.48
C ARG A 443 -1.46 -13.02 -13.87
N ASN A 444 -0.28 -12.87 -13.27
CA ASN A 444 0.88 -13.73 -13.52
C ASN A 444 1.47 -14.26 -12.22
N PRO A 445 2.02 -15.49 -12.22
CA PRO A 445 2.71 -16.04 -11.04
C PRO A 445 4.04 -15.35 -10.77
N TRP A 446 4.62 -14.70 -11.77
CA TRP A 446 5.92 -14.07 -11.73
C TRP A 446 6.01 -12.87 -12.67
N TYR A 447 6.82 -11.90 -12.30
CA TYR A 447 7.23 -10.76 -13.12
C TYR A 447 8.75 -10.59 -13.02
N ASP A 448 9.43 -10.18 -14.08
CA ASP A 448 10.88 -9.88 -14.00
C ASP A 448 11.16 -8.76 -13.00
N THR A 449 10.26 -7.80 -12.88
CA THR A 449 10.19 -6.81 -11.81
C THR A 449 9.21 -7.32 -10.74
N THR A 450 9.68 -8.13 -9.80
CA THR A 450 8.85 -8.80 -8.80
C THR A 450 8.65 -7.93 -7.55
N CYS A 451 8.16 -6.70 -7.71
CA CYS A 451 7.91 -5.84 -6.55
C CYS A 451 6.52 -6.08 -5.92
N CYS A 452 5.47 -6.30 -6.73
CA CYS A 452 4.08 -6.37 -6.26
C CYS A 452 3.74 -7.65 -5.47
N PRO A 453 4.10 -8.88 -5.91
CA PRO A 453 3.75 -10.09 -5.20
C PRO A 453 4.17 -10.07 -3.72
N PRO A 454 5.46 -9.90 -3.36
CA PRO A 454 5.86 -9.91 -1.95
C PRO A 454 5.35 -8.68 -1.17
N ASN A 455 5.04 -7.55 -1.83
CA ASN A 455 4.34 -6.43 -1.19
C ASN A 455 2.92 -6.81 -0.75
N LEU A 456 2.18 -7.55 -1.59
CA LEU A 456 0.85 -8.07 -1.25
C LEU A 456 0.95 -9.07 -0.10
N GLU A 457 1.92 -9.97 -0.15
CA GLU A 457 2.16 -10.98 0.87
C GLU A 457 2.43 -10.36 2.25
N ARG A 458 3.35 -9.37 2.34
CA ARG A 458 3.62 -8.69 3.62
C ARG A 458 2.43 -7.90 4.12
N THR A 459 1.60 -7.33 3.23
CA THR A 459 0.40 -6.59 3.60
C THR A 459 -0.66 -7.52 4.22
N PHE A 460 -0.97 -8.65 3.59
CA PHE A 460 -1.94 -9.60 4.15
C PHE A 460 -1.41 -10.30 5.41
N ALA A 461 -0.11 -10.52 5.51
CA ALA A 461 0.49 -11.08 6.72
C ALA A 461 0.39 -10.12 7.92
N SER A 462 0.64 -8.83 7.70
CA SER A 462 0.62 -7.78 8.74
C SER A 462 -0.78 -7.23 9.03
N LEU A 463 -1.82 -7.64 8.28
CA LEU A 463 -3.17 -7.07 8.34
C LEU A 463 -3.76 -6.96 9.75
N PRO A 464 -3.58 -7.92 10.70
CA PRO A 464 -4.11 -7.78 12.05
C PRO A 464 -3.66 -6.52 12.77
N GLY A 465 -2.46 -6.03 12.49
CA GLY A 465 -1.88 -4.83 13.10
C GLY A 465 -2.55 -3.51 12.71
N TYR A 466 -3.49 -3.52 11.76
CA TYR A 466 -4.26 -2.34 11.31
C TYR A 466 -5.67 -2.26 11.92
N PHE A 467 -6.07 -3.23 12.75
CA PHE A 467 -7.44 -3.29 13.28
C PHE A 467 -7.66 -2.35 14.46
N TYR A 468 -6.63 -2.15 15.28
CA TYR A 468 -6.73 -1.41 16.52
C TYR A 468 -5.50 -0.54 16.77
N SER A 469 -5.72 0.53 17.52
CA SER A 469 -4.65 1.33 18.14
C SER A 469 -5.06 1.71 19.56
N THR A 470 -4.08 2.09 20.37
CA THR A 470 -4.31 2.64 21.71
C THR A 470 -3.88 4.11 21.76
N SER A 471 -4.40 4.82 22.74
CA SER A 471 -3.95 6.16 23.13
C SER A 471 -3.91 6.27 24.66
N ALA A 472 -3.43 7.39 25.19
CA ALA A 472 -3.50 7.66 26.61
C ALA A 472 -4.94 7.60 27.17
N GLU A 473 -5.94 7.84 26.32
CA GLU A 473 -7.34 7.92 26.71
C GLU A 473 -8.13 6.62 26.51
N GLY A 474 -7.64 5.69 25.70
CA GLY A 474 -8.37 4.44 25.42
C GLY A 474 -7.97 3.77 24.10
N VAL A 475 -8.92 3.13 23.45
CA VAL A 475 -8.71 2.24 22.31
C VAL A 475 -9.53 2.68 21.10
N TYR A 476 -8.89 2.63 19.93
CA TYR A 476 -9.50 2.87 18.62
C TYR A 476 -9.77 1.55 17.90
N VAL A 477 -10.97 1.41 17.36
CA VAL A 477 -11.38 0.31 16.48
C VAL A 477 -11.45 0.86 15.06
N HIS A 478 -10.53 0.42 14.20
CA HIS A 478 -10.33 0.97 12.87
C HIS A 478 -11.05 0.17 11.79
N LEU A 479 -10.89 -1.16 11.80
CA LEU A 479 -11.41 -2.09 10.79
C LEU A 479 -12.33 -3.11 11.44
N TYR A 480 -13.26 -3.61 10.64
CA TYR A 480 -14.28 -4.56 11.08
C TYR A 480 -14.15 -5.90 10.36
N ASP A 481 -14.03 -6.96 11.12
CA ASP A 481 -14.13 -8.37 10.75
C ASP A 481 -14.21 -9.19 12.03
N ASN A 482 -14.47 -10.48 11.94
CA ASN A 482 -14.38 -11.37 13.09
C ASN A 482 -12.94 -11.39 13.62
N SER A 483 -12.73 -10.79 14.76
CA SER A 483 -11.38 -10.64 15.34
C SER A 483 -11.42 -10.63 16.87
N GLU A 484 -10.30 -10.99 17.46
CA GLU A 484 -10.06 -10.90 18.88
C GLU A 484 -8.76 -10.15 19.14
N MET A 485 -8.82 -9.04 19.89
CA MET A 485 -7.66 -8.32 20.40
C MET A 485 -7.45 -8.69 21.87
N ASN A 486 -6.25 -9.09 22.23
CA ASN A 486 -5.78 -9.25 23.60
C ASN A 486 -4.58 -8.32 23.82
N TRP A 487 -4.79 -7.19 24.47
CA TRP A 487 -3.77 -6.17 24.71
C TRP A 487 -3.99 -5.51 26.07
N HIS A 488 -3.47 -4.34 26.26
CA HIS A 488 -3.64 -3.57 27.50
C HIS A 488 -3.90 -2.08 27.19
N LEU A 489 -4.50 -1.39 28.13
CA LEU A 489 -4.63 0.06 28.18
C LEU A 489 -3.29 0.71 28.53
N HIS A 490 -3.22 2.04 28.45
CA HIS A 490 -2.02 2.82 28.77
C HIS A 490 -1.52 2.60 30.22
N ASP A 491 -2.42 2.35 31.15
CA ASP A 491 -2.13 2.07 32.58
C ASP A 491 -1.72 0.62 32.84
N GLY A 492 -1.62 -0.22 31.79
CA GLY A 492 -1.27 -1.63 31.89
C GLY A 492 -2.46 -2.56 32.20
N ASN A 493 -3.69 -2.04 32.40
CA ASN A 493 -4.86 -2.89 32.60
C ASN A 493 -5.14 -3.70 31.32
N GLY A 494 -5.17 -5.02 31.45
CA GLY A 494 -5.46 -5.93 30.34
C GLY A 494 -6.82 -5.66 29.73
N LEU A 495 -6.91 -5.74 28.40
CA LEU A 495 -8.14 -5.51 27.64
C LEU A 495 -8.30 -6.55 26.55
N LYS A 496 -9.46 -7.21 26.56
CA LYS A 496 -9.92 -8.06 25.46
C LYS A 496 -11.07 -7.41 24.72
N ILE A 497 -10.98 -7.32 23.39
CA ILE A 497 -12.09 -6.94 22.50
C ILE A 497 -12.34 -8.06 21.52
N LEU A 498 -13.57 -8.59 21.51
CA LEU A 498 -14.02 -9.60 20.55
C LEU A 498 -15.00 -8.94 19.58
N GLN A 499 -14.70 -8.98 18.27
CA GLN A 499 -15.63 -8.57 17.22
C GLN A 499 -16.33 -9.78 16.61
N LYS A 500 -17.64 -9.69 16.39
CA LYS A 500 -18.45 -10.64 15.65
C LYS A 500 -19.29 -9.90 14.61
N THR A 501 -19.15 -10.29 13.33
CA THR A 501 -19.82 -9.62 12.21
C THR A 501 -19.82 -10.49 10.95
N ASN A 502 -20.69 -10.16 10.01
CA ASN A 502 -20.61 -10.61 8.62
C ASN A 502 -20.15 -9.48 7.67
N TYR A 503 -19.40 -8.52 8.18
CA TYR A 503 -18.80 -7.47 7.40
C TYR A 503 -17.78 -8.06 6.39
N PRO A 504 -17.70 -7.59 5.16
CA PRO A 504 -18.34 -6.41 4.55
C PRO A 504 -19.71 -6.69 3.90
N TRP A 505 -20.29 -7.87 4.10
CA TRP A 505 -21.57 -8.24 3.48
C TRP A 505 -22.79 -7.68 4.20
N LYS A 506 -22.68 -7.51 5.52
CA LYS A 506 -23.71 -6.92 6.40
C LYS A 506 -23.13 -5.81 7.26
N GLY A 507 -23.96 -4.83 7.62
CA GLY A 507 -23.56 -3.67 8.43
C GLY A 507 -23.49 -3.91 9.93
N GLN A 508 -24.05 -5.04 10.42
CA GLN A 508 -24.09 -5.34 11.84
C GLN A 508 -22.72 -5.77 12.36
N VAL A 509 -22.23 -5.05 13.36
CA VAL A 509 -20.99 -5.37 14.08
C VAL A 509 -21.27 -5.39 15.57
N LYS A 510 -20.87 -6.47 16.24
CA LYS A 510 -20.96 -6.62 17.69
C LYS A 510 -19.58 -6.71 18.30
N LEU A 511 -19.29 -5.84 19.27
CA LEU A 511 -18.09 -5.89 20.08
C LEU A 511 -18.44 -6.38 21.48
N THR A 512 -17.63 -7.28 22.04
CA THR A 512 -17.62 -7.60 23.46
C THR A 512 -16.35 -7.01 24.04
N VAL A 513 -16.49 -6.08 24.97
CA VAL A 513 -15.41 -5.34 25.62
C VAL A 513 -15.21 -5.89 27.02
N SER A 514 -14.00 -6.35 27.32
CA SER A 514 -13.71 -7.00 28.62
C SER A 514 -12.35 -6.53 29.15
N PRO A 515 -12.31 -5.45 29.94
CA PRO A 515 -11.11 -5.11 30.71
C PRO A 515 -10.88 -6.16 31.80
N ALA A 516 -9.61 -6.43 32.14
CA ALA A 516 -9.26 -7.37 33.19
C ALA A 516 -9.79 -6.93 34.57
N THR A 517 -9.78 -5.63 34.83
CA THR A 517 -10.46 -5.00 35.95
C THR A 517 -11.34 -3.85 35.45
N PRO A 518 -12.54 -3.61 36.02
CA PRO A 518 -13.40 -2.52 35.59
C PRO A 518 -12.67 -1.17 35.60
N ALA A 519 -12.63 -0.50 34.44
CA ALA A 519 -11.87 0.74 34.24
C ALA A 519 -12.63 1.75 33.41
N GLU A 520 -12.37 3.04 33.64
CA GLU A 520 -12.91 4.12 32.83
C GLU A 520 -11.92 4.43 31.68
N PHE A 521 -12.38 4.30 30.45
CA PHE A 521 -11.62 4.68 29.25
C PHE A 521 -12.56 5.03 28.10
N ALA A 522 -12.01 5.64 27.06
CA ALA A 522 -12.71 5.92 25.83
C ALA A 522 -12.56 4.77 24.83
N LEU A 523 -13.65 4.31 24.25
CA LEU A 523 -13.67 3.46 23.07
C LEU A 523 -14.04 4.33 21.87
N TYR A 524 -13.12 4.41 20.90
CA TYR A 524 -13.27 5.17 19.67
C TYR A 524 -13.69 4.22 18.54
N LEU A 525 -14.94 4.35 18.11
CA LEU A 525 -15.55 3.49 17.09
C LEU A 525 -15.57 4.21 15.76
N ARG A 526 -14.88 3.71 14.74
CA ARG A 526 -14.94 4.33 13.41
C ARG A 526 -16.34 4.18 12.82
N ILE A 527 -16.92 5.28 12.39
CA ILE A 527 -18.12 5.30 11.57
C ILE A 527 -17.69 5.49 10.12
N PRO A 528 -17.84 4.47 9.25
CA PRO A 528 -17.29 4.53 7.89
C PRO A 528 -17.85 5.69 7.06
N GLY A 529 -17.01 6.32 6.24
CA GLY A 529 -17.38 7.45 5.39
C GLY A 529 -18.41 7.14 4.29
N TRP A 530 -18.59 5.86 3.96
CA TRP A 530 -19.61 5.41 2.99
C TRP A 530 -20.98 5.16 3.63
N SER A 531 -21.10 5.07 4.96
CA SER A 531 -22.36 4.73 5.63
C SER A 531 -23.16 5.97 5.98
N ALA A 532 -24.30 6.16 5.33
CA ALA A 532 -25.14 7.36 5.48
C ALA A 532 -25.99 7.35 6.78
N LYS A 533 -26.42 6.15 7.22
CA LYS A 533 -27.23 5.97 8.42
C LYS A 533 -26.55 4.99 9.36
N ASN A 534 -26.36 5.43 10.60
CA ASN A 534 -25.60 4.65 11.57
C ASN A 534 -26.33 4.58 12.90
N SER A 535 -26.34 3.43 13.52
CA SER A 535 -26.80 3.27 14.90
C SER A 535 -25.74 2.58 15.74
N VAL A 536 -25.62 3.06 17.00
CA VAL A 536 -24.73 2.48 17.99
C VAL A 536 -25.48 2.30 19.29
N LYS A 537 -25.32 1.13 19.94
CA LYS A 537 -25.88 0.82 21.24
C LYS A 537 -24.77 0.29 22.14
N VAL A 538 -24.86 0.60 23.43
CA VAL A 538 -24.02 0.00 24.46
C VAL A 538 -24.95 -0.66 25.50
N ASN A 539 -24.81 -1.97 25.66
CA ASN A 539 -25.68 -2.80 26.54
C ASN A 539 -27.18 -2.57 26.25
N GLY A 540 -27.53 -2.46 24.95
CA GLY A 540 -28.88 -2.19 24.47
C GLY A 540 -29.32 -0.72 24.51
N ALA A 541 -28.61 0.16 25.22
CA ALA A 541 -28.93 1.59 25.31
C ALA A 541 -28.35 2.34 24.08
N PRO A 542 -29.14 3.14 23.36
CA PRO A 542 -28.67 3.88 22.19
C PRO A 542 -27.65 4.96 22.56
N ILE A 543 -26.63 5.13 21.73
CA ILE A 543 -25.62 6.20 21.85
C ILE A 543 -25.80 7.15 20.67
N SER A 544 -25.92 8.44 20.99
CA SER A 544 -26.02 9.50 19.97
C SER A 544 -24.63 9.95 19.49
N GLY A 545 -24.59 10.66 18.35
CA GLY A 545 -23.37 11.30 17.84
C GLY A 545 -22.55 10.45 16.85
N ALA A 546 -23.07 9.32 16.38
CA ALA A 546 -22.43 8.52 15.32
C ALA A 546 -22.48 9.28 13.99
N ARG A 547 -21.42 10.02 13.66
CA ARG A 547 -21.29 10.81 12.43
C ARG A 547 -20.43 10.06 11.41
N THR A 548 -20.93 10.01 10.19
CA THR A 548 -20.24 9.43 9.03
C THR A 548 -18.85 10.04 8.85
N GLY A 549 -17.81 9.18 8.67
CA GLY A 549 -16.43 9.61 8.47
C GLY A 549 -15.71 10.08 9.75
N GLU A 550 -16.27 9.84 10.95
CA GLU A 550 -15.67 10.22 12.22
C GLU A 550 -15.48 9.01 13.16
N TYR A 551 -14.70 9.20 14.22
CA TYR A 551 -14.70 8.29 15.37
C TYR A 551 -15.76 8.73 16.37
N LEU A 552 -16.73 7.85 16.65
CA LEU A 552 -17.62 8.02 17.78
C LEU A 552 -16.86 7.71 19.08
N THR A 553 -16.79 8.66 19.98
CA THR A 553 -16.16 8.49 21.30
C THR A 553 -17.20 8.01 22.32
N VAL A 554 -16.99 6.83 22.89
CA VAL A 554 -17.80 6.30 23.97
C VAL A 554 -16.95 6.20 25.24
N ARG A 555 -17.00 7.21 26.10
CA ARG A 555 -16.29 7.24 27.39
C ARG A 555 -17.22 6.79 28.52
N ARG A 556 -16.82 5.75 29.23
CA ARG A 556 -17.55 5.24 30.38
C ARG A 556 -16.67 4.30 31.22
N LYS A 557 -17.16 3.92 32.39
CA LYS A 557 -16.61 2.78 33.12
C LYS A 557 -17.07 1.48 32.42
N TRP A 558 -16.10 0.73 31.91
CA TRP A 558 -16.32 -0.55 31.24
C TRP A 558 -16.13 -1.70 32.22
N SER A 559 -16.93 -2.75 32.07
CA SER A 559 -16.85 -4.00 32.81
C SER A 559 -16.71 -5.18 31.85
N ALA A 560 -16.30 -6.33 32.38
CA ALA A 560 -16.18 -7.53 31.57
C ALA A 560 -17.52 -7.88 30.89
N ASN A 561 -17.45 -8.20 29.58
CA ASN A 561 -18.58 -8.54 28.71
C ASN A 561 -19.56 -7.40 28.41
N ASP A 562 -19.17 -6.15 28.59
CA ASP A 562 -19.96 -5.03 28.04
C ASP A 562 -20.07 -5.18 26.51
N ILE A 563 -21.26 -4.91 25.98
CA ILE A 563 -21.58 -5.14 24.56
C ILE A 563 -21.76 -3.79 23.85
N VAL A 564 -21.09 -3.65 22.71
CA VAL A 564 -21.35 -2.58 21.75
C VAL A 564 -21.93 -3.20 20.49
N GLU A 565 -23.06 -2.66 20.03
CA GLU A 565 -23.70 -3.06 18.78
C GLU A 565 -23.74 -1.86 17.84
N MET A 566 -23.24 -2.05 16.62
CA MET A 566 -23.25 -1.05 15.55
C MET A 566 -24.00 -1.61 14.36
N ASP A 567 -24.71 -0.74 13.64
CA ASP A 567 -25.36 -1.08 12.38
C ASP A 567 -25.11 0.03 11.36
N PHE A 568 -24.43 -0.34 10.26
CA PHE A 568 -24.06 0.54 9.17
C PHE A 568 -25.00 0.36 7.98
N ASP A 569 -25.31 1.45 7.30
CA ASP A 569 -26.17 1.43 6.11
C ASP A 569 -25.45 0.76 4.93
N MET A 570 -25.95 -0.39 4.51
CA MET A 570 -25.41 -1.16 3.39
C MET A 570 -26.18 -0.92 2.08
N THR A 571 -26.84 0.23 1.94
CA THR A 571 -27.47 0.63 0.68
C THR A 571 -26.41 0.73 -0.43
N THR A 572 -26.72 0.22 -1.62
CA THR A 572 -25.86 0.38 -2.79
C THR A 572 -25.93 1.81 -3.29
N HIS A 573 -24.79 2.45 -3.44
CA HIS A 573 -24.65 3.80 -3.98
C HIS A 573 -24.09 3.76 -5.41
N LEU A 574 -24.70 4.55 -6.30
CA LEU A 574 -24.19 4.84 -7.63
C LEU A 574 -23.37 6.14 -7.53
N LEU A 575 -22.06 6.03 -7.68
CA LEU A 575 -21.11 7.13 -7.55
C LEU A 575 -20.88 7.80 -8.90
N LYS A 576 -20.80 9.12 -8.92
CA LYS A 576 -20.31 9.91 -10.06
C LYS A 576 -18.95 10.47 -9.72
N ALA A 577 -18.07 10.51 -10.71
CA ALA A 577 -16.78 11.20 -10.57
C ALA A 577 -16.96 12.73 -10.63
N ASN A 578 -15.92 13.45 -10.16
CA ASN A 578 -15.82 14.89 -10.40
C ASN A 578 -15.91 15.16 -11.92
N PRO A 579 -16.68 16.18 -12.38
CA PRO A 579 -16.80 16.50 -13.81
C PRO A 579 -15.46 16.78 -14.54
N ALA A 580 -14.41 17.10 -13.82
CA ALA A 580 -13.06 17.25 -14.36
C ALA A 580 -12.43 15.92 -14.81
N VAL A 581 -12.86 14.77 -14.25
CA VAL A 581 -12.43 13.43 -14.69
C VAL A 581 -13.14 13.11 -16.01
N SER A 582 -12.44 13.34 -17.11
CA SER A 582 -13.05 13.31 -18.46
C SER A 582 -13.56 11.93 -18.87
N GLU A 583 -12.87 10.84 -18.50
CA GLU A 583 -13.25 9.48 -18.90
C GLU A 583 -14.47 8.94 -18.15
N ASP A 584 -14.86 9.54 -17.02
CA ASP A 584 -15.98 9.10 -16.21
C ASP A 584 -17.25 9.96 -16.41
N ARG A 585 -17.20 10.92 -17.32
CA ARG A 585 -18.40 11.73 -17.68
C ARG A 585 -19.49 10.84 -18.25
N GLY A 586 -20.70 10.97 -17.71
CA GLY A 586 -21.84 10.16 -18.15
C GLY A 586 -21.77 8.70 -17.69
N ARG A 587 -20.95 8.41 -16.67
CA ARG A 587 -20.77 7.07 -16.08
C ARG A 587 -21.02 7.07 -14.59
N VAL A 588 -21.30 5.90 -14.05
CA VAL A 588 -21.43 5.63 -12.61
C VAL A 588 -20.62 4.39 -12.23
N ALA A 589 -20.11 4.40 -11.01
CA ALA A 589 -19.55 3.22 -10.37
C ALA A 589 -20.46 2.77 -9.22
N PHE A 590 -20.53 1.47 -8.98
CA PHE A 590 -21.37 0.88 -7.95
C PHE A 590 -20.51 0.60 -6.70
N GLN A 591 -20.98 1.08 -5.55
CA GLN A 591 -20.38 0.83 -4.25
C GLN A 591 -21.43 0.32 -3.26
N ARG A 592 -21.08 -0.73 -2.51
CA ARG A 592 -21.88 -1.21 -1.38
C ARG A 592 -20.96 -1.50 -0.20
N GLY A 593 -21.18 -0.80 0.89
CA GLY A 593 -20.22 -0.81 1.99
C GLY A 593 -18.83 -0.35 1.52
N PRO A 594 -17.74 -1.00 1.93
CA PRO A 594 -16.38 -0.65 1.48
C PRO A 594 -16.05 -1.13 0.06
N ILE A 595 -16.89 -1.95 -0.56
CA ILE A 595 -16.61 -2.65 -1.81
C ILE A 595 -17.11 -1.86 -3.01
N VAL A 596 -16.24 -1.69 -4.00
CA VAL A 596 -16.55 -1.25 -5.36
C VAL A 596 -16.84 -2.48 -6.21
N PHE A 597 -17.83 -2.38 -7.08
CA PHE A 597 -18.27 -3.46 -7.95
C PHE A 597 -17.93 -3.16 -9.40
N CYS A 598 -17.74 -4.21 -10.19
CA CYS A 598 -17.53 -4.13 -11.62
C CYS A 598 -18.43 -5.12 -12.38
N MET A 599 -18.70 -4.83 -13.62
CA MET A 599 -19.23 -5.82 -14.56
C MET A 599 -18.07 -6.67 -15.06
N GLU A 600 -18.29 -7.97 -15.17
CA GLU A 600 -17.40 -8.90 -15.86
C GLU A 600 -18.22 -9.68 -16.90
N GLN A 601 -17.68 -9.88 -18.10
CA GLN A 601 -18.41 -10.45 -19.22
C GLN A 601 -19.06 -11.83 -18.94
N PRO A 602 -18.40 -12.77 -18.23
CA PRO A 602 -19.01 -14.09 -17.95
C PRO A 602 -20.34 -14.05 -17.18
N ASP A 603 -20.61 -12.94 -16.46
CA ASP A 603 -21.82 -12.76 -15.66
C ASP A 603 -22.99 -12.16 -16.46
N GLN A 604 -22.75 -11.67 -17.67
CA GLN A 604 -23.78 -11.02 -18.46
C GLN A 604 -24.57 -12.05 -19.29
N LEU A 605 -25.90 -11.81 -19.42
CA LEU A 605 -26.79 -12.73 -20.11
C LEU A 605 -26.52 -12.84 -21.63
N ASP A 606 -26.02 -11.77 -22.22
CA ASP A 606 -25.71 -11.75 -23.66
C ASP A 606 -24.26 -12.16 -23.93
N ARG A 607 -24.02 -13.46 -23.89
CA ARG A 607 -22.69 -14.03 -24.20
C ARG A 607 -22.38 -14.05 -25.71
N ALA A 608 -23.39 -13.89 -26.56
CA ALA A 608 -23.28 -14.24 -27.98
C ALA A 608 -22.91 -13.07 -28.92
N GLY A 609 -22.88 -11.84 -28.45
CA GLY A 609 -22.85 -10.71 -29.38
C GLY A 609 -21.84 -9.59 -29.11
N ALA A 610 -21.27 -9.50 -27.92
CA ALA A 610 -20.36 -8.40 -27.62
C ALA A 610 -19.11 -8.91 -26.90
N GLY A 611 -18.01 -8.96 -27.62
CA GLY A 611 -16.69 -9.18 -27.01
C GLY A 611 -16.31 -8.08 -26.01
N ASN A 612 -17.12 -7.04 -25.85
CA ASN A 612 -16.90 -5.95 -24.91
C ASN A 612 -18.19 -5.54 -24.19
N LEU A 613 -18.04 -4.80 -23.09
CA LEU A 613 -19.13 -4.32 -22.25
C LEU A 613 -19.63 -2.90 -22.64
N SER A 614 -19.15 -2.33 -23.74
CA SER A 614 -19.38 -0.92 -24.09
C SER A 614 -20.85 -0.56 -24.36
N GLY A 615 -21.68 -1.53 -24.75
CA GLY A 615 -23.10 -1.33 -25.02
C GLY A 615 -23.99 -1.34 -23.77
N TYR A 616 -23.48 -1.72 -22.60
CA TYR A 616 -24.29 -1.78 -21.39
C TYR A 616 -24.46 -0.42 -20.76
N VAL A 617 -25.70 -0.11 -20.34
CA VAL A 617 -26.09 1.19 -19.78
C VAL A 617 -26.94 0.96 -18.54
N ALA A 618 -26.59 1.58 -17.42
CA ALA A 618 -27.33 1.51 -16.15
C ALA A 618 -28.50 2.52 -16.15
N HIS A 619 -29.61 2.18 -15.50
CA HIS A 619 -30.78 3.07 -15.33
C HIS A 619 -30.66 3.78 -13.97
N LEU A 620 -30.43 5.11 -13.96
CA LEU A 620 -30.47 5.88 -12.72
C LEU A 620 -31.93 6.02 -12.23
N GLY A 621 -32.08 5.90 -10.90
CA GLY A 621 -33.39 5.97 -10.26
C GLY A 621 -34.03 4.61 -9.96
N GLU A 622 -33.44 3.54 -10.50
CA GLU A 622 -33.88 2.18 -10.23
C GLU A 622 -33.13 1.55 -9.05
N ASP A 623 -33.80 0.64 -8.36
CA ASP A 623 -33.21 -0.06 -7.19
C ASP A 623 -32.24 -1.15 -7.60
N THR A 624 -31.13 -1.22 -6.88
CA THR A 624 -30.12 -2.29 -7.00
C THR A 624 -30.42 -3.40 -6.00
N LYS A 625 -30.52 -4.64 -6.46
CA LYS A 625 -30.66 -5.83 -5.61
C LYS A 625 -29.27 -6.38 -5.29
N ALA A 626 -29.05 -6.75 -4.03
CA ALA A 626 -27.82 -7.36 -3.56
C ALA A 626 -28.10 -8.79 -3.09
N ASN A 627 -27.40 -9.78 -3.67
CA ASN A 627 -27.57 -11.21 -3.38
C ASN A 627 -26.21 -11.85 -3.07
N PHE A 628 -26.12 -12.59 -1.96
CA PHE A 628 -24.90 -13.34 -1.64
C PHE A 628 -24.93 -14.69 -2.37
N ASP A 629 -23.93 -14.94 -3.21
CA ASP A 629 -23.75 -16.20 -3.93
C ASP A 629 -22.56 -16.98 -3.35
N ALA A 630 -22.88 -18.03 -2.59
CA ALA A 630 -21.86 -18.84 -1.90
C ALA A 630 -21.01 -19.70 -2.87
N ASN A 631 -21.49 -19.94 -4.10
CA ASN A 631 -20.84 -20.79 -5.09
C ASN A 631 -20.01 -19.99 -6.11
N LEU A 632 -20.17 -18.67 -6.13
CA LEU A 632 -19.45 -17.78 -7.05
C LEU A 632 -18.19 -17.24 -6.36
N LEU A 633 -17.00 -17.41 -6.99
CA LEU A 633 -15.73 -16.75 -6.59
C LEU A 633 -15.42 -16.89 -5.08
N ASN A 634 -15.61 -18.10 -4.53
CA ASN A 634 -15.44 -18.44 -3.10
C ASN A 634 -16.44 -17.77 -2.14
N GLY A 635 -17.59 -17.34 -2.65
CA GLY A 635 -18.65 -16.68 -1.88
C GLY A 635 -18.54 -15.15 -1.92
N VAL A 636 -19.35 -14.52 -2.74
CA VAL A 636 -19.36 -13.06 -2.92
C VAL A 636 -20.76 -12.49 -2.92
N MET A 637 -20.87 -11.22 -2.54
CA MET A 637 -22.06 -10.43 -2.82
C MET A 637 -22.07 -10.07 -4.30
N THR A 638 -23.19 -10.31 -5.00
CA THR A 638 -23.44 -9.80 -6.36
C THR A 638 -24.46 -8.69 -6.31
N LEU A 639 -24.38 -7.77 -7.28
CA LEU A 639 -25.40 -6.76 -7.48
C LEU A 639 -26.13 -7.01 -8.80
N GLU A 640 -27.45 -6.83 -8.79
CA GLU A 640 -28.29 -6.86 -9.96
C GLU A 640 -28.98 -5.48 -10.10
N HIS A 641 -28.79 -4.83 -11.26
CA HIS A 641 -29.31 -3.49 -11.50
C HIS A 641 -29.98 -3.42 -12.86
N PRO A 642 -31.18 -2.79 -12.98
CA PRO A 642 -31.84 -2.59 -14.26
C PRO A 642 -31.00 -1.78 -15.24
N GLY A 643 -31.01 -2.17 -16.50
CA GLY A 643 -30.26 -1.48 -17.54
C GLY A 643 -30.70 -1.86 -18.94
N THR A 644 -29.96 -1.40 -19.91
CA THR A 644 -30.20 -1.62 -21.33
C THR A 644 -28.92 -2.02 -22.02
N ILE A 645 -28.98 -2.96 -22.97
CA ILE A 645 -27.91 -3.18 -23.95
C ILE A 645 -28.27 -2.35 -25.19
N ARG A 646 -27.43 -1.39 -25.51
CA ARG A 646 -27.53 -0.59 -26.71
C ARG A 646 -26.67 -1.16 -27.82
N ARG A 647 -27.27 -1.71 -28.88
CA ARG A 647 -26.57 -2.21 -30.07
C ARG A 647 -26.78 -1.23 -31.21
N THR A 648 -25.71 -0.63 -31.66
CA THR A 648 -25.72 0.27 -32.83
C THR A 648 -25.27 -0.52 -34.04
N ALA A 649 -25.99 -0.41 -35.15
CA ALA A 649 -25.61 -1.01 -36.42
C ALA A 649 -24.24 -0.41 -36.88
N ALA A 650 -23.43 -1.24 -37.55
CA ALA A 650 -22.18 -0.75 -38.11
C ALA A 650 -22.47 0.28 -39.22
N HIS A 651 -21.79 1.40 -39.16
CA HIS A 651 -21.81 2.41 -40.21
C HIS A 651 -20.59 2.23 -41.14
N PRO A 652 -20.76 2.28 -42.49
CA PRO A 652 -19.66 2.06 -43.42
C PRO A 652 -18.59 3.16 -43.39
N GLY A 653 -18.97 4.39 -42.99
CA GLY A 653 -18.05 5.51 -42.85
C GLY A 653 -17.52 5.67 -41.42
N LEU A 654 -16.23 6.00 -41.29
CA LEU A 654 -15.62 6.31 -39.99
C LEU A 654 -16.24 7.57 -39.35
N TYR A 655 -16.54 8.56 -40.16
CA TYR A 655 -17.23 9.79 -39.78
C TYR A 655 -18.43 10.00 -40.68
N PHE A 656 -19.55 10.42 -40.13
CA PHE A 656 -20.77 10.69 -40.86
C PHE A 656 -21.53 11.85 -40.21
N PRO A 657 -22.44 12.55 -40.94
CA PRO A 657 -23.20 13.65 -40.37
C PRO A 657 -24.03 13.22 -39.17
N ALA A 658 -24.08 14.04 -38.13
CA ALA A 658 -24.86 13.76 -36.91
C ALA A 658 -26.36 13.67 -37.17
N SER A 659 -26.85 14.20 -38.31
CA SER A 659 -28.22 14.09 -38.77
C SER A 659 -28.57 12.76 -39.44
N GLU A 660 -27.52 11.95 -39.77
CA GLU A 660 -27.69 10.61 -40.32
C GLU A 660 -28.00 9.63 -39.19
N ALA A 661 -29.15 9.00 -39.26
CA ALA A 661 -29.60 8.07 -38.23
C ALA A 661 -28.87 6.71 -38.38
N VAL A 662 -28.20 6.29 -37.35
CA VAL A 662 -27.71 4.92 -37.23
C VAL A 662 -28.74 4.12 -36.43
N GLU A 663 -29.22 3.00 -36.98
CA GLU A 663 -30.14 2.14 -36.29
C GLU A 663 -29.55 1.65 -34.98
N ALA A 664 -30.19 1.96 -33.85
CA ALA A 664 -29.82 1.50 -32.53
C ALA A 664 -30.94 0.64 -31.95
N LYS A 665 -30.62 -0.57 -31.57
CA LYS A 665 -31.56 -1.48 -30.88
C LYS A 665 -31.28 -1.42 -29.39
N GLU A 666 -32.24 -1.06 -28.59
CA GLU A 666 -32.19 -1.09 -27.14
C GLU A 666 -32.86 -2.37 -26.61
N ILE A 667 -32.15 -3.13 -25.80
CA ILE A 667 -32.63 -4.40 -25.25
C ILE A 667 -32.58 -4.26 -23.72
N PRO A 668 -33.75 -4.24 -23.04
CA PRO A 668 -33.79 -4.25 -21.58
C PRO A 668 -33.02 -5.43 -21.01
N THR A 669 -32.21 -5.19 -19.99
CA THR A 669 -31.38 -6.21 -19.35
C THR A 669 -31.24 -5.95 -17.87
N THR A 670 -30.66 -6.91 -17.16
CA THR A 670 -30.17 -6.75 -15.80
C THR A 670 -28.65 -6.81 -15.82
N LEU A 671 -28.02 -5.75 -15.37
CA LEU A 671 -26.58 -5.70 -15.16
C LEU A 671 -26.23 -6.53 -13.93
N LYS A 672 -25.40 -7.54 -14.07
CA LYS A 672 -24.86 -8.30 -12.95
C LYS A 672 -23.44 -7.83 -12.65
N LEU A 673 -23.18 -7.45 -11.38
CA LEU A 673 -21.89 -6.94 -10.95
C LEU A 673 -21.32 -7.83 -9.84
N ILE A 674 -20.01 -7.99 -9.85
CA ILE A 674 -19.23 -8.69 -8.84
C ILE A 674 -18.28 -7.70 -8.12
N PRO A 675 -17.77 -8.03 -6.93
CA PRO A 675 -16.72 -7.23 -6.28
C PRO A 675 -15.51 -7.05 -7.20
N TYR A 676 -15.02 -5.81 -7.31
CA TYR A 676 -13.85 -5.50 -8.13
C TYR A 676 -12.62 -6.33 -7.76
N TYR A 677 -12.40 -6.62 -6.48
CA TYR A 677 -11.25 -7.44 -6.07
C TYR A 677 -11.28 -8.86 -6.63
N ALA A 678 -12.44 -9.36 -7.04
CA ALA A 678 -12.65 -10.75 -7.45
C ALA A 678 -12.58 -10.96 -8.99
N TRP A 679 -12.49 -9.87 -9.78
CA TRP A 679 -12.38 -9.99 -11.24
C TRP A 679 -11.12 -10.71 -11.72
N ALA A 680 -11.11 -11.19 -12.95
CA ALA A 680 -10.01 -11.92 -13.59
C ALA A 680 -9.58 -13.23 -12.88
N ASN A 681 -10.45 -13.81 -12.02
CA ASN A 681 -10.21 -15.12 -11.41
C ASN A 681 -10.83 -16.29 -12.22
N ARG A 682 -11.50 -16.00 -13.33
CA ARG A 682 -12.17 -16.98 -14.21
C ARG A 682 -11.59 -16.98 -15.63
N GLY A 683 -10.36 -16.49 -15.78
CA GLY A 683 -9.69 -16.27 -17.06
C GLY A 683 -9.86 -14.85 -17.58
N PRO A 684 -9.20 -14.53 -18.73
CA PRO A 684 -9.32 -13.21 -19.35
C PRO A 684 -10.73 -12.97 -19.83
N ALA A 685 -11.35 -11.88 -19.37
CA ALA A 685 -12.68 -11.47 -19.77
C ALA A 685 -12.78 -9.94 -19.72
N ALA A 686 -13.66 -9.34 -20.53
CA ALA A 686 -13.90 -7.92 -20.45
C ALA A 686 -14.44 -7.52 -19.07
N MET A 687 -13.95 -6.41 -18.55
CA MET A 687 -14.34 -5.88 -17.23
C MET A 687 -14.54 -4.38 -17.31
N GLN A 688 -15.50 -3.85 -16.53
CA GLN A 688 -15.77 -2.42 -16.45
C GLN A 688 -16.28 -2.02 -15.07
N VAL A 689 -15.62 -1.02 -14.44
CA VAL A 689 -16.06 -0.39 -13.18
C VAL A 689 -17.00 0.76 -13.44
N TRP A 690 -16.66 1.67 -14.36
CA TRP A 690 -17.45 2.85 -14.70
C TRP A 690 -18.40 2.55 -15.86
N ILE A 691 -19.68 2.52 -15.59
CA ILE A 691 -20.74 2.10 -16.51
C ILE A 691 -21.51 3.32 -17.00
N PRO A 692 -21.73 3.50 -18.32
CA PRO A 692 -22.62 4.53 -18.84
C PRO A 692 -24.02 4.46 -18.21
N TYR A 693 -24.68 5.60 -18.05
CA TYR A 693 -26.02 5.61 -17.47
C TYR A 693 -27.03 6.42 -18.29
N LEU A 694 -28.30 6.08 -18.13
CA LEU A 694 -29.44 6.87 -18.55
C LEU A 694 -30.23 7.34 -17.32
N GLN A 695 -30.74 8.58 -17.36
CA GLN A 695 -31.74 9.05 -16.41
C GLN A 695 -33.06 8.50 -16.87
N VAL A 696 -33.73 7.69 -16.07
CA VAL A 696 -35.04 7.11 -16.36
C VAL A 696 -36.16 7.98 -15.76
#